data_634a5dcbb55dcdea9f7281f698b023bd
#
_entry.id   634a5dcbb55dcdea9f7281f698b023bd
#
_cell.length_a   1.000
_cell.length_b   1.000
_cell.length_c   1.000
_cell.angle_alpha   90.00
_cell.angle_beta   90.00
_cell.angle_gamma   90.00
#
_symmetry.space_group_name_H-M   'P 1'
#
loop_
_entity.id
_entity.type
_entity.pdbx_description
1 polymer ?
#
loop_
_entity_poly.entity_id
_entity_poly.type
_entity_poly.pdbx_seq_one_letter_code
_entity_poly.pdbx_strand_id
1 'polypeptide(L)'
;MKLLFSIALIYVSYFAVAQQETVKKDTVNKLQEVVISASRVKESILKSPVDIQVLTAKDIKLTPSLSFFDALENVQGLQVITPSLGFKVFNARGFSNTTNVRFAQLVDGMDVASPHIGGAIGNSLAPNDLDIEKVEILPGMASALYGMNTVNGLVNMITKSPFTSQGLSIQQNTALTHFSDTESDVKLYTETSFRYAKALSSKFAFKINAALTHGYDWIAGDYTDLNPKANSSNGLYGNENPAYDGINSYGNESSNRKTILLGGKNYVIARTGYNEKDLADNTLKNIKADAKLFYKFNEKSMLSYSYRFATLDNIYQRANRFKLEDYFVQQHGLQFENKSITAKVYINNESTGKSYNLRSMGENIDRNFKKDADWYNDFKTGFNTATANGSAIPEALNQARQFADNGRYQPGTAAFNSVLGKLQDINNWDIGAALRVKQSFVQSEAQVDLTEEYFSFLKKSGIRILTGIDNRTYVIMPDGNYFINPKDADQNSNFTYGKTGGFVSVTKKLLEEKLSLNAVLRVDKSDYFDAKLNPRASIVFSPNNRQNFRASIQSGYRFPSIFEAFSNVNSGGVKRVGGLPVMSSGIFENAYLQTSIANFQSAVLNDINNNSLSQTQAIEKNKTLLKKNHYSYLTPEKVKSIEIGYKGLFLQNHLYIDTDFYFSQYKGFIAQTNMNVANTQNEAEIPAYLYDNSKQSKYRMYTNSKSSIKTYGFSLGLTYNFLEGFTAKANTTYSKLENIENKDGLEDGFNTPNWMVNASLSKENLFKNIDATIGYKWQNSYYWQSFLANGNVDSFTNINAQIAYKITTLDTKIK
;
A
#
# COMPACT_ATOMS: atom_id res chain seq x y z
N MET A 1 44.42 11.65 -5.41
CA MET A 1 42.94 11.58 -5.32
C MET A 1 42.43 10.92 -4.04
N LYS A 2 43.09 9.93 -3.45
CA LYS A 2 42.66 9.32 -2.14
C LYS A 2 42.83 10.22 -0.91
N LEU A 3 43.75 11.19 -0.94
CA LEU A 3 44.00 12.12 0.19
C LEU A 3 43.02 13.32 0.23
N LEU A 4 42.45 13.70 -0.89
CA LEU A 4 41.46 14.78 -1.01
C LEU A 4 40.06 14.35 -0.52
N PHE A 5 39.72 13.04 -0.62
CA PHE A 5 38.46 12.48 -0.11
C PHE A 5 38.45 12.35 1.42
N SER A 6 39.60 12.09 2.03
CA SER A 6 39.72 12.00 3.50
C SER A 6 39.63 13.38 4.18
N ILE A 7 40.06 14.44 3.49
CA ILE A 7 39.99 15.81 4.03
C ILE A 7 38.59 16.42 3.87
N ALA A 8 37.83 16.05 2.82
CA ALA A 8 36.45 16.47 2.65
C ALA A 8 35.50 15.83 3.69
N LEU A 9 35.76 14.58 4.12
CA LEU A 9 34.99 13.94 5.21
C LEU A 9 35.23 14.58 6.58
N ILE A 10 36.36 15.21 6.81
CA ILE A 10 36.69 15.89 8.08
C ILE A 10 36.07 17.29 8.13
N TYR A 11 35.84 17.96 7.00
CA TYR A 11 35.25 19.30 6.97
C TYR A 11 33.71 19.33 7.05
N VAL A 12 33.01 18.25 6.68
CA VAL A 12 31.53 18.18 6.77
C VAL A 12 31.06 17.85 8.20
N SER A 13 31.93 17.36 9.08
CA SER A 13 31.61 17.06 10.48
C SER A 13 31.55 18.28 11.40
N TYR A 14 31.77 19.50 10.92
CA TYR A 14 31.84 20.69 11.76
C TYR A 14 30.51 21.42 12.00
N PHE A 15 29.39 20.99 11.46
CA PHE A 15 28.08 21.64 11.65
C PHE A 15 26.97 20.74 12.21
N ALA A 16 27.28 19.87 13.17
CA ALA A 16 26.23 19.23 13.97
C ALA A 16 25.97 20.07 15.23
N VAL A 17 25.02 20.98 15.18
CA VAL A 17 24.54 21.67 16.37
C VAL A 17 23.65 20.69 17.15
N ALA A 18 24.20 20.11 18.21
CA ALA A 18 23.47 19.24 19.11
C ALA A 18 22.39 20.02 19.86
N GLN A 19 21.17 19.58 19.76
CA GLN A 19 20.06 20.02 20.60
C GLN A 19 20.34 19.54 22.05
N GLN A 20 20.46 20.46 22.99
CA GLN A 20 20.57 20.13 24.41
C GLN A 20 19.19 19.70 24.93
N GLU A 21 18.88 18.40 24.83
CA GLU A 21 17.88 17.78 25.69
C GLU A 21 18.50 17.71 27.09
N THR A 22 17.91 18.39 28.05
CA THR A 22 18.19 18.12 29.48
C THR A 22 17.79 16.68 29.74
N VAL A 23 18.79 15.79 29.72
CA VAL A 23 18.59 14.37 30.03
C VAL A 23 18.23 14.29 31.51
N LYS A 24 16.94 14.32 31.81
CA LYS A 24 16.47 13.71 33.04
C LYS A 24 16.82 12.23 32.94
N LYS A 25 17.46 11.69 33.99
CA LYS A 25 17.70 10.25 34.18
C LYS A 25 16.35 9.52 34.21
N ASP A 26 15.79 9.24 33.04
CA ASP A 26 14.54 8.51 32.93
C ASP A 26 14.86 7.05 32.60
N THR A 27 14.74 6.21 33.61
CA THR A 27 14.22 4.88 33.41
C THR A 27 12.80 5.09 32.84
N VAL A 28 12.71 5.19 31.52
CA VAL A 28 11.45 5.47 30.82
C VAL A 28 10.49 4.34 31.15
N ASN A 29 9.56 4.63 32.02
CA ASN A 29 8.40 3.78 32.26
C ASN A 29 7.54 3.78 31.00
N LYS A 30 7.77 2.86 30.05
CA LYS A 30 6.95 2.72 28.84
C LYS A 30 5.42 2.70 29.12
N LEU A 31 5.04 2.30 30.33
CA LEU A 31 3.64 2.26 30.76
C LEU A 31 3.08 3.62 31.18
N GLN A 32 3.90 4.63 31.36
CA GLN A 32 3.46 6.01 31.60
C GLN A 32 3.33 6.83 30.29
N GLU A 33 3.71 6.22 29.15
CA GLU A 33 3.49 6.84 27.86
C GLU A 33 2.01 7.20 27.69
N VAL A 34 1.78 8.46 27.36
CA VAL A 34 0.43 8.98 27.06
C VAL A 34 0.17 8.77 25.59
N VAL A 35 -0.93 8.13 25.25
CA VAL A 35 -1.39 7.89 23.89
C VAL A 35 -2.71 8.62 23.62
N ILE A 36 -3.00 8.89 22.36
CA ILE A 36 -4.22 9.57 21.93
C ILE A 36 -5.01 8.70 20.96
N SER A 37 -4.33 7.93 20.12
CA SER A 37 -4.95 7.25 18.98
C SER A 37 -5.94 6.15 19.37
N ALA A 38 -5.82 5.54 20.54
CA ALA A 38 -6.68 4.43 20.97
C ALA A 38 -8.12 4.86 21.33
N SER A 39 -8.26 6.04 21.92
CA SER A 39 -9.56 6.56 22.43
C SER A 39 -9.86 7.98 21.97
N ARG A 40 -9.03 8.60 21.13
CA ARG A 40 -9.05 10.02 20.72
C ARG A 40 -8.92 11.02 21.86
N VAL A 41 -8.50 10.56 23.03
CA VAL A 41 -8.22 11.37 24.21
C VAL A 41 -6.90 10.92 24.83
N LYS A 42 -6.23 11.84 25.56
CA LYS A 42 -4.98 11.53 26.26
C LYS A 42 -5.23 10.50 27.36
N GLU A 43 -4.58 9.35 27.26
CA GLU A 43 -4.62 8.29 28.28
C GLU A 43 -3.30 7.54 28.37
N SER A 44 -3.05 6.83 29.46
CA SER A 44 -1.89 5.95 29.60
C SER A 44 -2.06 4.74 28.66
N ILE A 45 -0.97 4.32 28.01
CA ILE A 45 -0.92 3.12 27.16
C ILE A 45 -1.45 1.87 27.89
N LEU A 46 -1.25 1.75 29.19
CA LEU A 46 -1.82 0.68 30.02
C LEU A 46 -3.34 0.69 30.09
N LYS A 47 -3.97 1.86 30.05
CA LYS A 47 -5.42 2.00 30.17
C LYS A 47 -6.14 1.99 28.83
N SER A 48 -5.41 1.74 27.74
CA SER A 48 -5.96 1.70 26.38
C SER A 48 -6.99 0.57 26.22
N PRO A 49 -8.18 0.87 25.63
CA PRO A 49 -9.22 -0.11 25.41
C PRO A 49 -8.97 -1.05 24.22
N VAL A 50 -7.94 -0.79 23.44
CA VAL A 50 -7.51 -1.58 22.27
C VAL A 50 -6.01 -1.76 22.29
N ASP A 51 -5.49 -2.67 21.46
CA ASP A 51 -4.05 -2.79 21.30
C ASP A 51 -3.46 -1.53 20.68
N ILE A 52 -2.40 -1.02 21.30
CA ILE A 52 -1.64 0.12 20.81
C ILE A 52 -0.15 -0.07 21.13
N GLN A 53 0.67 0.17 20.11
CA GLN A 53 2.12 0.16 20.22
C GLN A 53 2.64 1.60 20.08
N VAL A 54 3.74 1.90 20.72
CA VAL A 54 4.41 3.21 20.63
C VAL A 54 5.87 3.02 20.27
N LEU A 55 6.30 3.70 19.22
CA LEU A 55 7.69 3.86 18.85
C LEU A 55 8.11 5.29 19.18
N THR A 56 8.97 5.45 20.19
CA THR A 56 9.46 6.77 20.61
C THR A 56 10.64 7.24 19.76
N ALA A 57 10.95 8.54 19.80
CA ALA A 57 12.15 9.08 19.15
C ALA A 57 13.45 8.37 19.62
N LYS A 58 13.49 7.91 20.89
CA LYS A 58 14.59 7.10 21.41
C LYS A 58 14.64 5.72 20.76
N ASP A 59 13.51 5.04 20.62
CA ASP A 59 13.44 3.73 19.95
C ASP A 59 13.91 3.83 18.49
N ILE A 60 13.52 4.90 17.78
CA ILE A 60 13.96 5.17 16.41
C ILE A 60 15.50 5.29 16.34
N LYS A 61 16.10 6.08 17.21
CA LYS A 61 17.56 6.28 17.25
C LYS A 61 18.35 5.00 17.53
N LEU A 62 17.79 4.10 18.33
CA LEU A 62 18.43 2.82 18.70
C LEU A 62 18.12 1.68 17.73
N THR A 63 17.27 1.88 16.75
CA THR A 63 16.99 0.85 15.75
C THR A 63 17.95 0.98 14.58
N PRO A 64 18.65 -0.08 14.17
CA PRO A 64 19.56 -0.05 13.03
C PRO A 64 18.77 0.01 11.72
N SER A 65 18.35 1.20 11.34
CA SER A 65 17.52 1.47 10.16
C SER A 65 17.89 2.82 9.54
N LEU A 66 17.63 2.98 8.22
CA LEU A 66 17.87 4.25 7.53
C LEU A 66 16.83 5.32 7.87
N SER A 67 15.62 4.91 8.24
CA SER A 67 14.53 5.82 8.58
C SER A 67 13.62 5.22 9.66
N PHE A 68 12.78 6.04 10.29
CA PHE A 68 11.79 5.54 11.23
C PHE A 68 10.76 4.61 10.58
N PHE A 69 10.51 4.75 9.26
CA PHE A 69 9.65 3.84 8.52
C PHE A 69 10.22 2.41 8.49
N ASP A 70 11.53 2.27 8.33
CA ASP A 70 12.20 0.97 8.42
C ASP A 70 12.15 0.43 9.87
N ALA A 71 12.29 1.32 10.85
CA ALA A 71 12.20 0.94 12.26
C ALA A 71 10.83 0.34 12.64
N LEU A 72 9.75 0.74 11.95
CA LEU A 72 8.41 0.19 12.15
C LEU A 72 8.28 -1.30 11.80
N GLU A 73 9.19 -1.86 11.00
CA GLU A 73 9.25 -3.31 10.75
C GLU A 73 9.47 -4.15 12.01
N ASN A 74 10.04 -3.55 13.06
CA ASN A 74 10.32 -4.21 14.31
C ASN A 74 9.17 -4.09 15.33
N VAL A 75 8.06 -3.45 14.95
CA VAL A 75 6.89 -3.30 15.82
C VAL A 75 6.02 -4.54 15.73
N GLN A 76 5.64 -5.07 16.90
CA GLN A 76 4.78 -6.25 16.97
C GLN A 76 3.42 -6.01 16.28
N GLY A 77 2.93 -7.01 15.55
CA GLY A 77 1.64 -6.95 14.85
C GLY A 77 1.64 -6.14 13.55
N LEU A 78 2.77 -5.53 13.18
CA LEU A 78 2.91 -4.74 11.96
C LEU A 78 3.80 -5.45 10.93
N GLN A 79 3.39 -5.41 9.69
CA GLN A 79 4.17 -5.84 8.53
C GLN A 79 4.47 -4.63 7.65
N VAL A 80 5.70 -4.51 7.17
CA VAL A 80 6.10 -3.48 6.22
C VAL A 80 6.47 -4.13 4.90
N ILE A 81 5.88 -3.67 3.81
CA ILE A 81 6.23 -4.06 2.45
C ILE A 81 7.03 -2.91 1.84
N THR A 82 8.10 -3.26 1.14
CA THR A 82 9.01 -2.32 0.47
C THR A 82 8.88 -2.48 -1.05
N PRO A 83 7.91 -1.82 -1.72
CA PRO A 83 7.76 -1.92 -3.17
C PRO A 83 8.88 -1.20 -3.93
N SER A 84 9.62 -0.32 -3.28
CA SER A 84 10.73 0.47 -3.77
C SER A 84 11.53 1.01 -2.58
N LEU A 85 12.79 1.36 -2.77
CA LEU A 85 13.58 2.04 -1.72
C LEU A 85 12.91 3.33 -1.23
N GLY A 86 12.22 4.03 -2.11
CA GLY A 86 11.51 5.26 -1.80
C GLY A 86 10.13 5.08 -1.18
N PHE A 87 9.62 3.84 -1.08
CA PHE A 87 8.29 3.55 -0.57
C PHE A 87 8.26 2.46 0.48
N LYS A 88 7.53 2.72 1.55
CA LYS A 88 7.18 1.73 2.56
C LYS A 88 5.66 1.73 2.75
N VAL A 89 5.05 0.55 2.80
CA VAL A 89 3.61 0.39 2.99
C VAL A 89 3.37 -0.47 4.22
N PHE A 90 2.51 0.00 5.11
CA PHE A 90 2.18 -0.69 6.35
C PHE A 90 0.94 -1.55 6.20
N ASN A 91 0.99 -2.70 6.83
CA ASN A 91 -0.13 -3.63 6.96
C ASN A 91 -0.16 -4.21 8.37
N ALA A 92 -1.33 -4.61 8.82
CA ALA A 92 -1.50 -5.35 10.05
C ALA A 92 -2.54 -6.44 9.87
N ARG A 93 -2.36 -7.58 10.54
CA ARG A 93 -3.32 -8.69 10.61
C ARG A 93 -3.73 -9.29 9.25
N GLY A 94 -2.81 -9.25 8.27
CA GLY A 94 -3.04 -9.84 6.95
C GLY A 94 -3.51 -8.84 5.89
N PHE A 95 -3.77 -9.36 4.68
CA PHE A 95 -4.15 -8.60 3.48
C PHE A 95 -3.09 -7.57 3.08
N SER A 96 -1.84 -8.00 3.16
CA SER A 96 -0.69 -7.17 2.83
C SER A 96 -0.61 -6.92 1.33
N ASN A 97 -0.65 -5.64 0.97
CA ASN A 97 -0.63 -5.21 -0.43
C ASN A 97 0.20 -3.94 -0.56
N THR A 98 0.78 -3.72 -1.72
CA THR A 98 1.49 -2.49 -2.07
C THR A 98 0.59 -1.25 -2.14
N THR A 99 -0.72 -1.44 -2.07
CA THR A 99 -1.74 -0.38 -2.00
C THR A 99 -2.74 -0.75 -0.90
N ASN A 100 -2.49 -0.27 0.33
CA ASN A 100 -3.35 -0.66 1.45
C ASN A 100 -4.47 0.35 1.70
N VAL A 101 -5.69 -0.01 1.31
CA VAL A 101 -6.92 0.77 1.52
C VAL A 101 -7.64 0.41 2.83
N ARG A 102 -7.08 -0.49 3.65
CA ARG A 102 -7.65 -0.97 4.92
C ARG A 102 -6.90 -0.45 6.14
N PHE A 103 -5.77 0.23 5.92
CA PHE A 103 -4.87 0.73 6.96
C PHE A 103 -4.63 2.22 6.74
N ALA A 104 -4.90 3.07 7.74
CA ALA A 104 -4.72 4.51 7.63
C ALA A 104 -3.34 4.96 8.12
N GLN A 105 -2.77 5.97 7.46
CA GLN A 105 -1.59 6.69 7.93
C GLN A 105 -1.95 8.13 8.23
N LEU A 106 -1.73 8.55 9.47
CA LEU A 106 -2.04 9.91 9.94
C LEU A 106 -0.75 10.65 10.32
N VAL A 107 -0.74 11.95 10.13
CA VAL A 107 0.26 12.86 10.67
C VAL A 107 -0.47 13.93 11.51
N ASP A 108 -0.18 13.98 12.81
CA ASP A 108 -0.89 14.80 13.79
C ASP A 108 -2.44 14.60 13.71
N GLY A 109 -2.85 13.34 13.40
CA GLY A 109 -4.24 12.95 13.26
C GLY A 109 -4.91 13.35 11.95
N MET A 110 -4.21 13.90 10.96
CA MET A 110 -4.69 14.15 9.60
C MET A 110 -4.28 13.01 8.66
N ASP A 111 -5.21 12.48 7.88
CA ASP A 111 -4.98 11.38 6.96
C ASP A 111 -4.13 11.84 5.76
N VAL A 112 -3.03 11.13 5.49
CA VAL A 112 -2.11 11.41 4.37
C VAL A 112 -2.37 10.50 3.15
N ALA A 113 -3.58 9.96 3.05
CA ALA A 113 -3.96 9.14 1.91
C ALA A 113 -3.87 9.92 0.59
N SER A 114 -3.44 9.22 -0.45
CA SER A 114 -3.56 9.66 -1.84
C SER A 114 -5.04 9.59 -2.27
N PRO A 115 -5.60 10.65 -2.85
CA PRO A 115 -6.99 10.68 -3.25
C PRO A 115 -7.38 9.55 -4.21
N HIS A 116 -6.60 9.28 -5.27
CA HIS A 116 -7.00 8.31 -6.30
C HIS A 116 -6.88 6.85 -5.85
N ILE A 117 -5.96 6.56 -4.93
CA ILE A 117 -5.74 5.20 -4.43
C ILE A 117 -6.67 4.90 -3.24
N GLY A 118 -6.90 5.91 -2.38
CA GLY A 118 -7.63 5.75 -1.12
C GLY A 118 -6.78 5.21 0.03
N GLY A 119 -5.47 5.18 -0.12
CA GLY A 119 -4.45 4.83 0.86
C GLY A 119 -3.20 5.69 0.69
N ALA A 120 -2.29 5.69 1.66
CA ALA A 120 -1.07 6.48 1.57
C ALA A 120 -0.15 5.96 0.44
N ILE A 121 0.50 6.87 -0.28
CA ILE A 121 1.62 6.54 -1.16
C ILE A 121 2.89 6.47 -0.32
N GLY A 122 3.10 5.29 0.27
CA GLY A 122 4.25 5.03 1.11
C GLY A 122 4.44 6.10 2.19
N ASN A 123 5.65 6.64 2.25
CA ASN A 123 6.06 7.66 3.21
C ASN A 123 6.13 9.08 2.60
N SER A 124 5.45 9.33 1.49
CA SER A 124 5.57 10.59 0.73
C SER A 124 5.23 11.83 1.57
N LEU A 125 4.09 11.87 2.24
CA LEU A 125 3.67 12.99 3.10
C LEU A 125 4.02 12.80 4.59
N ALA A 126 4.79 11.77 4.93
CA ALA A 126 5.26 11.58 6.29
C ALA A 126 6.33 12.62 6.67
N PRO A 127 6.41 13.03 7.94
CA PRO A 127 7.48 13.89 8.43
C PRO A 127 8.84 13.21 8.27
N ASN A 128 9.92 13.98 8.35
CA ASN A 128 11.26 13.41 8.45
C ASN A 128 11.56 12.96 9.89
N ASP A 129 12.60 12.13 10.05
CA ASP A 129 12.99 11.54 11.34
C ASP A 129 13.28 12.58 12.42
N LEU A 130 13.78 13.76 12.02
CA LEU A 130 14.13 14.83 12.94
C LEU A 130 12.92 15.45 13.64
N ASP A 131 11.73 15.40 13.00
CA ASP A 131 10.50 16.02 13.54
C ASP A 131 9.56 15.01 14.22
N ILE A 132 9.87 13.71 14.26
CA ILE A 132 9.08 12.72 14.97
C ILE A 132 9.29 12.84 16.47
N GLU A 133 8.20 13.01 17.23
CA GLU A 133 8.15 12.85 18.68
C GLU A 133 7.92 11.40 19.05
N LYS A 134 6.89 10.80 18.47
CA LYS A 134 6.55 9.38 18.60
C LYS A 134 5.63 8.93 17.47
N VAL A 135 5.53 7.62 17.28
CA VAL A 135 4.57 7.00 16.38
C VAL A 135 3.66 6.09 17.20
N GLU A 136 2.35 6.31 17.12
CA GLU A 136 1.32 5.48 17.74
C GLU A 136 0.76 4.54 16.68
N ILE A 137 0.76 3.24 16.95
CA ILE A 137 0.35 2.20 16.01
C ILE A 137 -0.78 1.39 16.64
N LEU A 138 -1.92 1.31 15.97
CA LEU A 138 -3.01 0.41 16.30
C LEU A 138 -3.03 -0.71 15.26
N PRO A 139 -2.55 -1.92 15.58
CA PRO A 139 -2.51 -3.02 14.62
C PRO A 139 -3.88 -3.70 14.41
N GLY A 140 -4.93 -3.22 15.07
CA GLY A 140 -6.29 -3.73 15.01
C GLY A 140 -7.31 -2.73 14.45
N MET A 141 -8.58 -3.14 14.42
CA MET A 141 -9.66 -2.31 13.93
C MET A 141 -9.81 -1.02 14.74
N ALA A 142 -9.82 0.14 14.07
CA ALA A 142 -10.03 1.46 14.65
C ALA A 142 -11.29 2.17 14.12
N SER A 143 -12.12 1.48 13.34
CA SER A 143 -13.26 2.05 12.59
C SER A 143 -14.30 2.74 13.47
N ALA A 144 -14.52 2.28 14.70
CA ALA A 144 -15.49 2.87 15.61
C ALA A 144 -15.19 4.34 15.97
N LEU A 145 -13.93 4.78 15.89
CA LEU A 145 -13.53 6.16 16.17
C LEU A 145 -13.03 6.91 14.95
N TYR A 146 -12.33 6.23 14.03
CA TYR A 146 -11.70 6.84 12.87
C TYR A 146 -12.47 6.64 11.57
N GLY A 147 -13.55 5.84 11.62
CA GLY A 147 -14.39 5.59 10.46
C GLY A 147 -13.78 4.61 9.47
N MET A 148 -14.19 4.77 8.24
CA MET A 148 -13.87 3.88 7.13
C MET A 148 -12.38 3.88 6.80
N ASN A 149 -11.90 2.77 6.23
CA ASN A 149 -10.50 2.54 5.85
C ASN A 149 -9.54 2.26 7.03
N THR A 150 -10.04 2.09 8.25
CA THR A 150 -9.25 1.71 9.43
C THR A 150 -9.66 0.34 9.99
N VAL A 151 -10.03 -0.57 9.09
CA VAL A 151 -10.51 -1.92 9.49
C VAL A 151 -9.36 -2.85 9.88
N ASN A 152 -8.14 -2.62 9.36
CA ASN A 152 -6.94 -3.39 9.70
C ASN A 152 -5.94 -2.61 10.55
N GLY A 153 -6.24 -1.37 10.90
CA GLY A 153 -5.40 -0.57 11.78
C GLY A 153 -5.08 0.84 11.29
N LEU A 154 -4.25 1.52 12.05
CA LEU A 154 -3.72 2.84 11.70
C LEU A 154 -2.35 3.09 12.35
N VAL A 155 -1.58 3.97 11.72
CA VAL A 155 -0.38 4.62 12.27
C VAL A 155 -0.64 6.11 12.39
N ASN A 156 -0.36 6.71 13.54
CA ASN A 156 -0.41 8.16 13.75
C ASN A 156 0.98 8.68 14.14
N MET A 157 1.59 9.40 13.22
CA MET A 157 2.90 10.03 13.39
C MET A 157 2.71 11.38 14.08
N ILE A 158 3.17 11.49 15.32
CA ILE A 158 3.06 12.70 16.13
C ILE A 158 4.36 13.49 16.02
N THR A 159 4.25 14.76 15.62
CA THR A 159 5.39 15.61 15.36
C THR A 159 5.77 16.47 16.56
N LYS A 160 7.07 16.81 16.69
CA LYS A 160 7.61 17.63 17.77
C LYS A 160 6.98 19.02 17.81
N SER A 161 6.71 19.50 19.02
CA SER A 161 6.20 20.84 19.23
C SER A 161 7.33 21.88 19.13
N PRO A 162 7.16 23.01 18.40
CA PRO A 162 8.15 24.09 18.35
C PRO A 162 8.25 24.89 19.64
N PHE A 163 7.28 24.75 20.55
CA PHE A 163 7.36 25.42 21.85
C PHE A 163 8.31 24.71 22.82
N THR A 164 8.49 23.39 22.66
CA THR A 164 9.35 22.57 23.54
C THR A 164 10.62 22.08 22.88
N SER A 165 10.62 21.94 21.55
CA SER A 165 11.75 21.45 20.76
C SER A 165 12.12 22.46 19.69
N GLN A 166 13.00 23.41 20.07
CA GLN A 166 13.45 24.53 19.22
C GLN A 166 14.85 24.25 18.66
N GLY A 167 15.25 25.04 17.67
CA GLY A 167 16.58 25.05 17.08
C GLY A 167 16.65 24.40 15.71
N LEU A 168 17.87 24.32 15.20
CA LEU A 168 18.24 23.72 13.92
C LEU A 168 18.72 22.29 14.13
N SER A 169 18.24 21.36 13.33
CA SER A 169 18.75 19.99 13.23
C SER A 169 18.98 19.64 11.77
N ILE A 170 20.09 19.00 11.48
CA ILE A 170 20.44 18.49 10.14
C ILE A 170 20.86 17.04 10.31
N GLN A 171 20.44 16.19 9.40
CA GLN A 171 20.85 14.79 9.32
C GLN A 171 21.25 14.46 7.89
N GLN A 172 22.39 13.79 7.75
CA GLN A 172 22.85 13.25 6.48
C GLN A 172 22.96 11.72 6.63
N ASN A 173 22.17 11.02 5.85
CA ASN A 173 22.30 9.57 5.67
C ASN A 173 23.02 9.30 4.35
N THR A 174 24.03 8.45 4.38
CA THR A 174 24.76 8.01 3.20
C THR A 174 24.92 6.51 3.28
N ALA A 175 24.52 5.81 2.23
CA ALA A 175 24.59 4.36 2.15
C ALA A 175 25.02 3.91 0.76
N LEU A 176 25.50 2.67 0.67
CA LEU A 176 25.67 1.97 -0.59
C LEU A 176 24.54 0.93 -0.70
N THR A 177 23.80 0.99 -1.80
CA THR A 177 22.82 -0.03 -2.12
C THR A 177 23.52 -1.19 -2.84
N HIS A 178 23.29 -2.39 -2.36
CA HIS A 178 23.79 -3.62 -2.99
C HIS A 178 22.64 -4.62 -3.05
N PHE A 179 22.28 -5.04 -4.24
CA PHE A 179 21.26 -6.03 -4.49
C PHE A 179 21.89 -7.32 -4.98
N SER A 180 21.30 -8.46 -4.65
CA SER A 180 21.79 -9.77 -5.08
C SER A 180 21.45 -10.12 -6.53
N ASP A 181 20.66 -9.28 -7.21
CA ASP A 181 20.38 -9.45 -8.63
C ASP A 181 21.59 -9.01 -9.49
N THR A 182 21.67 -9.54 -10.70
CA THR A 182 22.77 -9.30 -11.64
C THR A 182 22.55 -8.04 -12.49
N GLU A 183 21.40 -7.40 -12.38
CA GLU A 183 21.02 -6.24 -13.19
C GLU A 183 21.38 -4.90 -12.54
N SER A 184 21.62 -4.91 -11.21
CA SER A 184 21.85 -3.70 -10.42
C SER A 184 23.28 -3.63 -9.86
N ASP A 185 24.05 -2.63 -10.25
CA ASP A 185 25.35 -2.33 -9.65
C ASP A 185 25.22 -1.71 -8.27
N VAL A 186 26.33 -1.72 -7.49
CA VAL A 186 26.44 -0.97 -6.24
C VAL A 186 26.31 0.53 -6.53
N LYS A 187 25.31 1.19 -5.93
CA LYS A 187 25.05 2.62 -6.13
C LYS A 187 25.03 3.38 -4.81
N LEU A 188 25.32 4.67 -4.89
CA LEU A 188 25.24 5.57 -3.75
C LEU A 188 23.78 5.96 -3.46
N TYR A 189 23.38 5.85 -2.19
CA TYR A 189 22.13 6.41 -1.66
C TYR A 189 22.46 7.53 -0.68
N THR A 190 21.77 8.65 -0.79
CA THR A 190 21.90 9.78 0.11
C THR A 190 20.54 10.34 0.50
N GLU A 191 20.42 10.72 1.78
CA GLU A 191 19.25 11.47 2.26
C GLU A 191 19.76 12.59 3.18
N THR A 192 19.42 13.83 2.83
CA THR A 192 19.69 15.01 3.65
C THR A 192 18.37 15.50 4.24
N SER A 193 18.27 15.54 5.55
CA SER A 193 17.11 16.02 6.29
C SER A 193 17.43 17.27 7.08
N PHE A 194 16.49 18.19 7.10
CA PHE A 194 16.59 19.48 7.79
C PHE A 194 15.33 19.71 8.61
N ARG A 195 15.51 20.24 9.82
CA ARG A 195 14.45 20.74 10.69
C ARG A 195 14.87 22.03 11.35
N TYR A 196 14.02 23.06 11.27
CA TYR A 196 14.16 24.28 12.04
C TYR A 196 12.86 24.63 12.74
N ALA A 197 12.91 24.91 14.04
CA ALA A 197 11.75 25.26 14.83
C ALA A 197 12.08 26.40 15.81
N LYS A 198 11.15 27.35 15.97
CA LYS A 198 11.31 28.48 16.86
C LYS A 198 9.98 28.97 17.43
N ALA A 199 9.95 29.20 18.73
CA ALA A 199 8.91 29.98 19.38
C ALA A 199 9.33 31.44 19.34
N LEU A 200 8.57 32.26 18.63
CA LEU A 200 8.80 33.73 18.56
C LEU A 200 8.28 34.44 19.81
N SER A 201 7.26 33.83 20.44
CA SER A 201 6.71 34.26 21.72
C SER A 201 6.04 33.04 22.42
N SER A 202 5.50 33.25 23.61
CA SER A 202 4.68 32.22 24.29
C SER A 202 3.41 31.83 23.49
N LYS A 203 2.97 32.72 22.58
CA LYS A 203 1.76 32.51 21.78
C LYS A 203 2.02 32.05 20.34
N PHE A 204 3.12 32.48 19.72
CA PHE A 204 3.40 32.21 18.32
C PHE A 204 4.68 31.41 18.13
N ALA A 205 4.58 30.31 17.37
CA ALA A 205 5.71 29.48 17.01
C ALA A 205 5.55 28.91 15.58
N PHE A 206 6.66 28.51 15.00
CA PHE A 206 6.66 27.83 13.70
C PHE A 206 7.73 26.74 13.65
N LYS A 207 7.56 25.84 12.68
CA LYS A 207 8.58 24.88 12.28
C LYS A 207 8.56 24.67 10.78
N ILE A 208 9.72 24.33 10.22
CA ILE A 208 9.94 24.01 8.81
C ILE A 208 10.83 22.78 8.75
N ASN A 209 10.44 21.82 7.91
CA ASN A 209 11.16 20.60 7.67
C ASN A 209 11.37 20.40 6.17
N ALA A 210 12.48 19.79 5.80
CA ALA A 210 12.73 19.33 4.44
C ALA A 210 13.53 18.02 4.45
N ALA A 211 13.34 17.19 3.45
CA ALA A 211 14.18 16.03 3.17
C ALA A 211 14.37 15.87 1.66
N LEU A 212 15.62 15.63 1.26
CA LEU A 212 16.02 15.37 -0.11
C LEU A 212 16.68 13.99 -0.16
N THR A 213 16.08 13.08 -0.90
CA THR A 213 16.58 11.72 -1.10
C THR A 213 17.03 11.56 -2.54
N HIS A 214 18.21 11.01 -2.74
CA HIS A 214 18.75 10.63 -4.05
C HIS A 214 19.40 9.25 -3.96
N GLY A 215 19.13 8.41 -4.97
CA GLY A 215 19.69 7.07 -5.05
C GLY A 215 19.20 6.35 -6.31
N TYR A 216 19.29 5.04 -6.29
CA TYR A 216 18.82 4.17 -7.37
C TYR A 216 18.10 2.98 -6.76
N ASP A 217 16.96 2.66 -7.30
CA ASP A 217 16.19 1.48 -6.95
C ASP A 217 16.80 0.23 -7.62
N TRP A 218 16.37 -0.95 -7.16
CA TRP A 218 16.72 -2.19 -7.87
C TRP A 218 15.98 -2.27 -9.21
N ILE A 219 16.58 -2.95 -10.15
CA ILE A 219 15.95 -3.33 -11.40
C ILE A 219 15.27 -4.68 -11.19
N ALA A 220 13.97 -4.76 -11.46
CA ALA A 220 13.28 -6.04 -11.35
C ALA A 220 13.71 -6.97 -12.47
N GLY A 221 14.27 -8.12 -12.10
CA GLY A 221 14.91 -9.09 -13.02
C GLY A 221 14.40 -10.51 -12.83
N ASP A 222 13.18 -10.73 -12.34
CA ASP A 222 12.58 -12.06 -12.31
C ASP A 222 11.99 -12.40 -13.68
N TYR A 223 12.67 -13.29 -14.38
CA TYR A 223 12.28 -13.75 -15.72
C TYR A 223 11.61 -15.13 -15.71
N THR A 224 11.11 -15.58 -14.56
CA THR A 224 10.32 -16.82 -14.46
C THR A 224 9.13 -16.75 -15.41
N ASP A 225 8.97 -17.76 -16.25
CA ASP A 225 7.87 -17.83 -17.23
C ASP A 225 6.52 -18.01 -16.51
N LEU A 226 5.62 -17.05 -16.68
CA LEU A 226 4.23 -17.12 -16.19
C LEU A 226 3.34 -18.08 -17.01
N ASN A 227 3.84 -18.58 -18.14
CA ASN A 227 3.07 -19.39 -19.07
C ASN A 227 3.80 -20.68 -19.50
N PRO A 228 4.47 -21.42 -18.61
CA PRO A 228 5.41 -22.50 -18.94
C PRO A 228 4.76 -23.70 -19.60
N LYS A 229 3.43 -23.84 -19.51
CA LYS A 229 2.66 -24.97 -20.06
C LYS A 229 1.87 -24.64 -21.31
N ALA A 230 2.01 -23.42 -21.85
CA ALA A 230 1.15 -22.96 -22.97
C ALA A 230 1.27 -23.84 -24.22
N ASN A 231 2.47 -24.40 -24.50
CA ASN A 231 2.74 -25.28 -25.63
C ASN A 231 3.20 -26.67 -25.21
N SER A 232 2.88 -27.12 -24.00
CA SER A 232 3.26 -28.43 -23.47
C SER A 232 2.70 -29.59 -24.29
N SER A 233 1.51 -29.44 -24.89
CA SER A 233 0.91 -30.40 -25.80
C SER A 233 1.74 -30.64 -27.08
N ASN A 234 2.59 -29.69 -27.44
CA ASN A 234 3.52 -29.77 -28.56
C ASN A 234 4.97 -30.12 -28.12
N GLY A 235 5.18 -30.44 -26.83
CA GLY A 235 6.48 -30.80 -26.28
C GLY A 235 7.44 -29.61 -26.08
N LEU A 236 6.94 -28.36 -26.11
CA LEU A 236 7.77 -27.16 -26.02
C LEU A 236 7.72 -26.57 -24.59
N TYR A 237 8.89 -26.43 -23.99
CA TYR A 237 9.08 -25.94 -22.62
C TYR A 237 10.28 -24.98 -22.54
N GLY A 238 10.33 -24.17 -21.50
CA GLY A 238 11.45 -23.27 -21.22
C GLY A 238 11.76 -22.35 -22.40
N ASN A 239 13.01 -22.32 -22.85
CA ASN A 239 13.47 -21.44 -23.94
C ASN A 239 12.88 -21.81 -25.31
N GLU A 240 12.33 -23.01 -25.47
CA GLU A 240 11.65 -23.45 -26.69
C GLU A 240 10.17 -23.06 -26.71
N ASN A 241 9.62 -22.58 -25.58
CA ASN A 241 8.23 -22.13 -25.47
C ASN A 241 8.03 -20.77 -26.17
N PRO A 242 7.37 -20.72 -27.36
CA PRO A 242 7.16 -19.45 -28.06
C PRO A 242 6.16 -18.53 -27.38
N ALA A 243 5.48 -18.98 -26.32
CA ALA A 243 4.55 -18.22 -25.50
C ALA A 243 5.19 -17.71 -24.20
N TYR A 244 6.51 -17.69 -24.10
CA TYR A 244 7.24 -17.22 -22.93
C TYR A 244 6.77 -15.83 -22.48
N ASP A 245 6.56 -15.67 -21.18
CA ASP A 245 6.07 -14.47 -20.51
C ASP A 245 6.81 -14.32 -19.16
N GLY A 246 7.96 -13.66 -19.17
CA GLY A 246 8.72 -13.43 -17.93
C GLY A 246 8.03 -12.42 -17.02
N ILE A 247 8.04 -12.64 -15.72
CA ILE A 247 7.40 -11.76 -14.71
C ILE A 247 7.78 -10.29 -14.91
N ASN A 248 9.07 -10.01 -15.17
CA ASN A 248 9.59 -8.66 -15.41
C ASN A 248 10.02 -8.43 -16.86
N SER A 249 9.35 -9.08 -17.81
CA SER A 249 9.43 -8.81 -19.23
C SER A 249 8.10 -8.22 -19.71
N TYR A 250 8.11 -7.09 -20.37
CA TYR A 250 6.94 -6.28 -20.69
C TYR A 250 6.71 -6.19 -22.19
N GLY A 251 5.49 -6.48 -22.65
CA GLY A 251 5.12 -6.50 -24.06
C GLY A 251 4.81 -7.90 -24.61
N ASN A 252 5.05 -8.95 -23.84
CA ASN A 252 4.80 -10.35 -24.17
C ASN A 252 3.69 -11.00 -23.34
N GLU A 253 2.95 -10.23 -22.57
CA GLU A 253 1.88 -10.71 -21.69
C GLU A 253 0.66 -11.23 -22.47
N SER A 254 -0.30 -11.78 -21.74
CA SER A 254 -1.48 -12.48 -22.27
C SER A 254 -2.32 -11.71 -23.29
N SER A 255 -2.31 -10.37 -23.21
CA SER A 255 -3.01 -9.53 -24.20
C SER A 255 -2.40 -9.59 -25.59
N ASN A 256 -1.11 -9.90 -25.69
CA ASN A 256 -0.31 -9.96 -26.91
C ASN A 256 -0.05 -11.40 -27.37
N ARG A 257 -0.66 -12.40 -26.74
CA ARG A 257 -0.54 -13.81 -27.13
C ARG A 257 -1.68 -14.22 -28.03
N LYS A 258 -1.36 -14.96 -29.09
CA LYS A 258 -2.34 -15.55 -30.00
C LYS A 258 -2.04 -17.02 -30.23
N THR A 259 -3.10 -17.81 -30.35
CA THR A 259 -3.00 -19.17 -30.88
C THR A 259 -3.05 -19.10 -32.38
N ILE A 260 -2.02 -19.59 -33.05
CA ILE A 260 -1.91 -19.61 -34.50
C ILE A 260 -1.64 -21.03 -35.00
N LEU A 261 -2.20 -21.38 -36.17
CA LEU A 261 -2.00 -22.65 -36.83
C LEU A 261 -0.72 -22.58 -37.68
N LEU A 262 0.24 -23.47 -37.36
CA LEU A 262 1.54 -23.58 -38.03
C LEU A 262 1.79 -25.05 -38.33
N GLY A 263 2.05 -25.44 -39.58
CA GLY A 263 2.35 -26.80 -39.96
C GLY A 263 1.28 -27.83 -39.52
N GLY A 264 0.00 -27.45 -39.51
CA GLY A 264 -1.10 -28.31 -39.08
C GLY A 264 -1.31 -28.42 -37.56
N LYS A 265 -0.49 -27.71 -36.71
CA LYS A 265 -0.64 -27.69 -35.27
C LYS A 265 -0.88 -26.30 -34.73
N ASN A 266 -1.61 -26.19 -33.62
CA ASN A 266 -1.85 -24.91 -32.93
C ASN A 266 -0.72 -24.63 -31.94
N TYR A 267 -0.14 -23.42 -32.02
CA TYR A 267 0.86 -22.90 -31.10
C TYR A 267 0.39 -21.61 -30.48
N VAL A 268 0.58 -21.45 -29.17
CA VAL A 268 0.41 -20.18 -28.48
C VAL A 268 1.70 -19.40 -28.65
N ILE A 269 1.63 -18.23 -29.24
CA ILE A 269 2.77 -17.37 -29.55
C ILE A 269 2.60 -16.02 -28.85
N ALA A 270 3.62 -15.57 -28.11
CA ALA A 270 3.75 -14.23 -27.58
C ALA A 270 4.69 -13.40 -28.42
N ARG A 271 4.54 -12.09 -28.41
CA ARG A 271 5.54 -11.16 -28.96
C ARG A 271 6.80 -11.12 -28.09
N THR A 272 7.86 -10.56 -28.60
CA THR A 272 9.11 -10.34 -27.86
C THR A 272 8.93 -9.14 -26.92
N GLY A 273 9.18 -9.30 -25.64
CA GLY A 273 9.07 -8.25 -24.63
C GLY A 273 10.34 -7.39 -24.49
N TYR A 274 10.28 -6.39 -23.63
CA TYR A 274 11.38 -5.56 -23.18
C TYR A 274 11.61 -5.75 -21.68
N ASN A 275 12.85 -5.70 -21.24
CA ASN A 275 13.19 -5.78 -19.82
C ASN A 275 12.93 -4.44 -19.11
N GLU A 276 12.80 -4.43 -17.80
CA GLU A 276 12.57 -3.21 -17.03
C GLU A 276 13.65 -2.15 -17.26
N LYS A 277 14.92 -2.55 -17.27
CA LYS A 277 16.07 -1.66 -17.52
C LYS A 277 16.03 -0.93 -18.85
N ASP A 278 15.29 -1.47 -19.82
CA ASP A 278 15.15 -0.89 -21.15
C ASP A 278 14.05 0.18 -21.22
N LEU A 279 13.06 0.08 -20.30
CA LEU A 279 11.85 0.89 -20.31
C LEU A 279 11.86 2.05 -19.32
N ALA A 280 12.68 1.98 -18.26
CA ALA A 280 12.76 3.02 -17.26
C ALA A 280 14.17 3.13 -16.67
N ASP A 281 14.58 4.34 -16.32
CA ASP A 281 15.68 4.50 -15.40
C ASP A 281 15.19 4.26 -13.95
N ASN A 282 16.03 3.66 -13.12
CA ASN A 282 15.72 3.35 -11.73
C ASN A 282 16.19 4.44 -10.78
N THR A 283 16.39 5.66 -11.25
CA THR A 283 16.74 6.81 -10.41
C THR A 283 15.63 7.07 -9.41
N LEU A 284 16.02 7.20 -8.15
CA LEU A 284 15.20 7.61 -7.04
C LEU A 284 15.55 9.05 -6.68
N LYS A 285 14.58 9.96 -6.76
CA LYS A 285 14.71 11.35 -6.34
C LYS A 285 13.43 11.82 -5.69
N ASN A 286 13.45 11.93 -4.37
CA ASN A 286 12.29 12.38 -3.61
C ASN A 286 12.62 13.67 -2.87
N ILE A 287 11.73 14.66 -2.96
CA ILE A 287 11.79 15.90 -2.20
C ILE A 287 10.56 15.98 -1.34
N LYS A 288 10.72 16.14 -0.04
CA LYS A 288 9.63 16.37 0.91
C LYS A 288 9.88 17.65 1.67
N ALA A 289 8.84 18.44 1.88
CA ALA A 289 8.93 19.57 2.78
C ALA A 289 7.59 19.81 3.48
N ASP A 290 7.66 20.33 4.69
CA ASP A 290 6.50 20.77 5.44
C ASP A 290 6.83 22.03 6.26
N ALA A 291 5.79 22.83 6.48
CA ALA A 291 5.81 23.97 7.38
C ALA A 291 4.56 23.97 8.25
N LYS A 292 4.70 24.29 9.53
CA LYS A 292 3.56 24.40 10.45
C LYS A 292 3.69 25.65 11.30
N LEU A 293 2.59 26.42 11.34
CA LEU A 293 2.44 27.64 12.14
C LEU A 293 1.52 27.35 13.32
N PHE A 294 1.81 27.94 14.47
CA PHE A 294 1.05 27.74 15.70
C PHE A 294 0.72 29.07 16.35
N TYR A 295 -0.53 29.22 16.75
CA TYR A 295 -1.00 30.36 17.51
C TYR A 295 -1.79 29.91 18.74
N LYS A 296 -1.31 30.22 19.93
CA LYS A 296 -2.02 30.01 21.21
C LYS A 296 -2.84 31.24 21.54
N PHE A 297 -4.16 31.08 21.58
CA PHE A 297 -5.04 32.12 22.13
C PHE A 297 -4.80 32.29 23.64
N ASN A 298 -4.60 31.15 24.32
CA ASN A 298 -4.28 31.02 25.74
C ASN A 298 -3.58 29.67 25.98
N GLU A 299 -3.28 29.35 27.25
CA GLU A 299 -2.61 28.09 27.63
C GLU A 299 -3.39 26.80 27.23
N LYS A 300 -4.70 26.92 26.98
CA LYS A 300 -5.59 25.78 26.73
C LYS A 300 -6.09 25.71 25.30
N SER A 301 -5.91 26.75 24.48
CA SER A 301 -6.51 26.85 23.15
C SER A 301 -5.47 27.25 22.12
N MET A 302 -5.34 26.48 21.06
CA MET A 302 -4.36 26.64 20.02
C MET A 302 -4.97 26.42 18.63
N LEU A 303 -4.58 27.25 17.68
CA LEU A 303 -4.82 27.10 16.25
C LEU A 303 -3.50 26.76 15.58
N SER A 304 -3.50 25.81 14.67
CA SER A 304 -2.33 25.53 13.83
C SER A 304 -2.72 25.38 12.37
N TYR A 305 -1.85 25.90 11.49
CA TYR A 305 -1.93 25.66 10.06
C TYR A 305 -0.70 24.88 9.62
N SER A 306 -0.90 23.85 8.79
CA SER A 306 0.16 23.03 8.22
C SER A 306 0.06 22.98 6.70
N TYR A 307 1.20 23.04 6.05
CA TYR A 307 1.37 22.73 4.64
C TYR A 307 2.47 21.70 4.51
N ARG A 308 2.23 20.65 3.73
CA ARG A 308 3.23 19.63 3.39
C ARG A 308 3.10 19.20 1.96
N PHE A 309 4.22 18.87 1.33
CA PHE A 309 4.24 18.32 -0.03
C PHE A 309 5.38 17.34 -0.23
N ALA A 310 5.25 16.54 -1.29
CA ALA A 310 6.34 15.73 -1.83
C ALA A 310 6.30 15.70 -3.36
N THR A 311 7.50 15.65 -3.96
CA THR A 311 7.71 15.25 -5.35
C THR A 311 8.46 13.93 -5.38
N LEU A 312 8.08 13.03 -6.29
CA LEU A 312 8.60 11.68 -6.33
C LEU A 312 8.98 11.30 -7.77
N ASP A 313 10.26 10.92 -7.96
CA ASP A 313 10.74 10.24 -9.16
C ASP A 313 11.30 8.90 -8.72
N ASN A 314 10.60 7.79 -9.00
CA ASN A 314 11.04 6.45 -8.61
C ASN A 314 10.20 5.35 -9.28
N ILE A 315 10.54 4.10 -9.02
CA ILE A 315 9.72 2.95 -9.43
C ILE A 315 8.65 2.69 -8.36
N TYR A 316 7.44 2.38 -8.79
CA TYR A 316 6.33 2.04 -7.93
C TYR A 316 5.64 0.75 -8.35
N GLN A 317 5.63 -0.23 -7.46
CA GLN A 317 4.95 -1.51 -7.66
C GLN A 317 3.52 -1.46 -7.17
N ARG A 318 2.57 -1.70 -8.08
CA ARG A 318 1.15 -1.98 -7.77
C ARG A 318 0.75 -3.32 -8.41
N ALA A 319 -0.42 -3.34 -9.07
CA ALA A 319 -0.81 -4.42 -9.98
C ALA A 319 0.12 -4.53 -11.20
N ASN A 320 0.72 -3.41 -11.61
CA ASN A 320 1.79 -3.30 -12.59
C ASN A 320 2.94 -2.50 -11.96
N ARG A 321 4.09 -2.46 -12.63
CA ARG A 321 5.17 -1.54 -12.27
C ARG A 321 5.00 -0.23 -13.03
N PHE A 322 5.25 0.87 -12.33
CA PHE A 322 5.15 2.22 -12.85
C PHE A 322 6.47 2.95 -12.64
N LYS A 323 6.91 3.73 -13.62
CA LYS A 323 7.85 4.82 -13.39
C LYS A 323 7.04 6.02 -12.95
N LEU A 324 7.26 6.49 -11.72
CA LEU A 324 6.78 7.79 -11.28
C LEU A 324 7.79 8.84 -11.72
N GLU A 325 7.31 9.92 -12.31
CA GLU A 325 8.09 11.04 -12.76
C GLU A 325 7.28 12.33 -12.56
N ASP A 326 7.88 13.32 -11.90
CA ASP A 326 7.22 14.56 -11.49
C ASP A 326 5.91 14.30 -10.68
N TYR A 327 5.84 13.17 -9.98
CA TYR A 327 4.65 12.85 -9.17
C TYR A 327 4.58 13.79 -7.98
N PHE A 328 3.45 14.46 -7.80
CA PHE A 328 3.27 15.50 -6.80
C PHE A 328 2.09 15.21 -5.89
N VAL A 329 2.29 15.31 -4.57
CA VAL A 329 1.24 15.25 -3.56
C VAL A 329 1.42 16.39 -2.58
N GLN A 330 0.29 16.96 -2.11
CA GLN A 330 0.32 18.01 -1.10
C GLN A 330 -0.90 17.95 -0.18
N GLN A 331 -0.73 18.49 1.02
CA GLN A 331 -1.79 18.63 2.00
C GLN A 331 -1.73 20.01 2.66
N HIS A 332 -2.87 20.70 2.70
CA HIS A 332 -3.11 21.88 3.54
C HIS A 332 -4.01 21.46 4.70
N GLY A 333 -3.68 21.87 5.93
CA GLY A 333 -4.47 21.51 7.11
C GLY A 333 -4.58 22.67 8.08
N LEU A 334 -5.78 22.89 8.60
CA LEU A 334 -6.08 23.80 9.70
C LEU A 334 -6.64 22.99 10.87
N GLN A 335 -6.09 23.19 12.06
CA GLN A 335 -6.54 22.48 13.27
C GLN A 335 -6.67 23.45 14.41
N PHE A 336 -7.84 23.43 15.06
CA PHE A 336 -8.10 24.05 16.34
C PHE A 336 -8.18 22.98 17.41
N GLU A 337 -7.55 23.21 18.54
CA GLU A 337 -7.63 22.33 19.71
C GLU A 337 -7.68 23.13 21.00
N ASN A 338 -8.50 22.63 21.91
CA ASN A 338 -8.49 23.07 23.30
C ASN A 338 -8.60 21.85 24.23
N LYS A 339 -8.93 22.05 25.50
CA LYS A 339 -9.03 20.95 26.48
C LYS A 339 -10.09 19.92 26.12
N SER A 340 -11.20 20.33 25.51
CA SER A 340 -12.40 19.53 25.26
C SER A 340 -12.76 19.38 23.79
N ILE A 341 -12.34 20.33 22.93
CA ILE A 341 -12.71 20.40 21.53
C ILE A 341 -11.46 20.23 20.65
N THR A 342 -11.58 19.40 19.63
CA THR A 342 -10.63 19.33 18.50
C THR A 342 -11.43 19.43 17.21
N ALA A 343 -11.06 20.36 16.34
CA ALA A 343 -11.65 20.53 15.03
C ALA A 343 -10.55 20.64 13.98
N LYS A 344 -10.74 19.98 12.83
CA LYS A 344 -9.76 19.99 11.72
C LYS A 344 -10.47 20.11 10.39
N VAL A 345 -9.84 20.81 9.47
CA VAL A 345 -10.17 20.75 8.04
C VAL A 345 -8.87 20.64 7.24
N TYR A 346 -8.83 19.74 6.26
CA TYR A 346 -7.66 19.58 5.41
C TYR A 346 -8.03 19.12 4.00
N ILE A 347 -7.15 19.45 3.07
CA ILE A 347 -7.29 19.14 1.64
C ILE A 347 -6.05 18.39 1.21
N ASN A 348 -6.24 17.22 0.60
CA ASN A 348 -5.18 16.48 -0.07
C ASN A 348 -5.37 16.63 -1.58
N ASN A 349 -4.28 17.00 -2.27
CA ASN A 349 -4.24 17.07 -3.73
C ASN A 349 -3.13 16.19 -4.25
N GLU A 350 -3.35 15.66 -5.44
CA GLU A 350 -2.46 14.72 -6.09
C GLU A 350 -2.42 14.96 -7.60
N SER A 351 -1.23 14.80 -8.18
CA SER A 351 -0.99 14.79 -9.61
C SER A 351 0.09 13.75 -9.91
N THR A 352 -0.18 12.83 -10.82
CA THR A 352 0.78 11.79 -11.22
C THR A 352 1.87 12.28 -12.18
N GLY A 353 1.86 13.58 -12.55
CA GLY A 353 2.91 14.20 -13.37
C GLY A 353 3.10 13.53 -14.72
N LYS A 354 4.32 13.13 -15.03
CA LYS A 354 4.71 12.41 -16.27
C LYS A 354 4.83 10.90 -16.09
N SER A 355 4.30 10.36 -15.01
CA SER A 355 4.34 8.92 -14.70
C SER A 355 3.76 8.05 -15.79
N TYR A 356 4.25 6.83 -15.93
CA TYR A 356 3.77 5.87 -16.93
C TYR A 356 3.84 4.42 -16.46
N ASN A 357 3.07 3.56 -17.14
CA ASN A 357 2.95 2.13 -16.91
C ASN A 357 3.97 1.36 -17.76
N LEU A 358 4.88 0.60 -17.16
CA LEU A 358 5.93 -0.12 -17.87
C LEU A 358 5.38 -1.20 -18.81
N ARG A 359 4.33 -1.90 -18.36
CA ARG A 359 3.66 -2.92 -19.19
C ARG A 359 3.12 -2.31 -20.48
N SER A 360 2.30 -1.27 -20.35
CA SER A 360 1.73 -0.60 -21.53
C SER A 360 2.79 0.07 -22.39
N MET A 361 3.90 0.51 -21.80
CA MET A 361 5.05 1.03 -22.54
C MET A 361 5.65 -0.06 -23.43
N GLY A 362 6.01 -1.23 -22.89
CA GLY A 362 6.57 -2.34 -23.67
C GLY A 362 5.61 -2.82 -24.78
N GLU A 363 4.32 -3.02 -24.44
CA GLU A 363 3.30 -3.42 -25.40
C GLU A 363 3.20 -2.44 -26.59
N ASN A 364 3.19 -1.14 -26.30
CA ASN A 364 2.95 -0.13 -27.33
C ASN A 364 4.20 0.31 -28.09
N ILE A 365 5.41 0.12 -27.55
CA ILE A 365 6.64 0.22 -28.34
C ILE A 365 6.62 -0.85 -29.45
N ASP A 366 6.31 -2.11 -29.13
CA ASP A 366 6.21 -3.20 -30.10
C ASP A 366 5.12 -2.95 -31.16
N ARG A 367 3.93 -2.44 -30.75
CA ARG A 367 2.83 -2.10 -31.68
C ARG A 367 3.16 -0.91 -32.59
N ASN A 368 3.96 0.06 -32.10
CA ASN A 368 4.46 1.16 -32.92
C ASN A 368 5.48 0.72 -33.98
N PHE A 369 6.29 -0.28 -33.65
CA PHE A 369 7.18 -0.90 -34.61
C PHE A 369 6.40 -1.63 -35.71
N LYS A 370 5.50 -2.55 -35.30
CA LYS A 370 4.71 -3.38 -36.21
C LYS A 370 3.37 -3.76 -35.56
N LYS A 371 2.26 -3.57 -36.26
CA LYS A 371 0.95 -3.98 -35.75
C LYS A 371 0.91 -5.47 -35.47
N ASP A 372 0.11 -5.89 -34.49
CA ASP A 372 0.01 -7.30 -34.08
C ASP A 372 -0.32 -8.23 -35.26
N ALA A 373 -1.26 -7.82 -36.11
CA ALA A 373 -1.65 -8.62 -37.29
C ALA A 373 -0.46 -8.88 -38.24
N ASP A 374 0.31 -7.83 -38.52
CA ASP A 374 1.45 -7.90 -39.45
C ASP A 374 2.60 -8.72 -38.83
N TRP A 375 2.85 -8.56 -37.51
CA TRP A 375 3.88 -9.30 -36.83
C TRP A 375 3.57 -10.82 -36.81
N TYR A 376 2.31 -11.21 -36.54
CA TYR A 376 1.91 -12.62 -36.56
C TYR A 376 1.91 -13.22 -37.97
N ASN A 377 1.61 -12.42 -39.00
CA ASN A 377 1.73 -12.86 -40.39
C ASN A 377 3.21 -13.09 -40.76
N ASP A 378 4.09 -12.18 -40.37
CA ASP A 378 5.54 -12.36 -40.60
C ASP A 378 6.08 -13.58 -39.85
N PHE A 379 5.61 -13.79 -38.58
CA PHE A 379 5.98 -14.98 -37.82
C PHE A 379 5.59 -16.26 -38.55
N LYS A 380 4.35 -16.32 -39.10
CA LYS A 380 3.88 -17.45 -39.88
C LYS A 380 4.71 -17.65 -41.16
N THR A 381 5.05 -16.58 -41.82
CA THR A 381 5.91 -16.62 -43.05
C THR A 381 7.31 -17.14 -42.70
N GLY A 382 7.94 -16.60 -41.67
CA GLY A 382 9.23 -17.05 -41.18
C GLY A 382 9.25 -18.52 -40.79
N PHE A 383 8.22 -18.99 -40.07
CA PHE A 383 8.07 -20.40 -39.71
C PHE A 383 7.96 -21.31 -40.92
N ASN A 384 7.12 -20.98 -41.89
CA ASN A 384 6.93 -21.77 -43.11
C ASN A 384 8.24 -21.84 -43.92
N THR A 385 8.97 -20.73 -44.03
CA THR A 385 10.28 -20.66 -44.71
C THR A 385 11.30 -21.54 -44.00
N ALA A 386 11.41 -21.45 -42.66
CA ALA A 386 12.36 -22.23 -41.85
C ALA A 386 12.09 -23.74 -41.97
N THR A 387 10.82 -24.14 -41.88
CA THR A 387 10.42 -25.57 -42.01
C THR A 387 10.64 -26.11 -43.43
N ALA A 388 10.40 -25.28 -44.47
CA ALA A 388 10.69 -25.65 -45.88
C ALA A 388 12.19 -25.86 -46.11
N ASN A 389 13.05 -25.13 -45.37
CA ASN A 389 14.49 -25.28 -45.38
C ASN A 389 15.01 -26.43 -44.46
N GLY A 390 14.11 -27.24 -43.84
CA GLY A 390 14.45 -28.39 -43.06
C GLY A 390 14.75 -28.12 -41.57
N SER A 391 14.50 -26.91 -41.04
CA SER A 391 14.69 -26.63 -39.62
C SER A 391 13.73 -27.44 -38.74
N ALA A 392 14.24 -27.96 -37.61
CA ALA A 392 13.40 -28.56 -36.59
C ALA A 392 12.41 -27.53 -35.99
N ILE A 393 11.30 -28.00 -35.45
CA ILE A 393 10.21 -27.10 -34.99
C ILE A 393 10.69 -26.05 -33.99
N PRO A 394 11.47 -26.35 -32.91
CA PRO A 394 11.95 -25.31 -31.98
C PRO A 394 12.80 -24.25 -32.69
N GLU A 395 13.69 -24.69 -33.60
CA GLU A 395 14.54 -23.78 -34.37
C GLU A 395 13.73 -22.95 -35.36
N ALA A 396 12.73 -23.55 -36.04
CA ALA A 396 11.85 -22.86 -36.96
C ALA A 396 10.99 -21.77 -36.23
N LEU A 397 10.54 -22.03 -35.00
CA LEU A 397 9.85 -21.04 -34.18
C LEU A 397 10.77 -19.88 -33.79
N ASN A 398 12.05 -20.15 -33.50
CA ASN A 398 13.04 -19.12 -33.17
C ASN A 398 13.36 -18.26 -34.40
N GLN A 399 13.60 -18.87 -35.56
CA GLN A 399 13.82 -18.15 -36.82
C GLN A 399 12.60 -17.33 -37.25
N ALA A 400 11.39 -17.85 -37.02
CA ALA A 400 10.14 -17.13 -37.24
C ALA A 400 10.05 -15.84 -36.38
N ARG A 401 10.46 -15.91 -35.12
CA ARG A 401 10.53 -14.76 -34.22
C ARG A 401 11.55 -13.74 -34.75
N GLN A 402 12.73 -14.16 -35.09
CA GLN A 402 13.78 -13.27 -35.66
C GLN A 402 13.29 -12.58 -36.94
N PHE A 403 12.59 -13.31 -37.80
CA PHE A 403 12.00 -12.75 -39.01
C PHE A 403 10.92 -11.68 -38.69
N ALA A 404 10.03 -11.99 -37.77
CA ALA A 404 8.97 -11.07 -37.38
C ALA A 404 9.51 -9.80 -36.67
N ASP A 405 10.60 -9.94 -35.88
CA ASP A 405 11.26 -8.87 -35.15
C ASP A 405 12.26 -8.06 -35.99
N ASN A 406 12.45 -8.39 -37.28
CA ASN A 406 13.38 -7.65 -38.14
C ASN A 406 12.99 -6.16 -38.20
N GLY A 407 13.91 -5.27 -37.82
CA GLY A 407 13.68 -3.82 -37.70
C GLY A 407 13.04 -3.38 -36.40
N ARG A 408 12.83 -4.27 -35.41
CA ARG A 408 12.28 -3.93 -34.07
C ARG A 408 13.16 -2.85 -33.41
N TYR A 409 12.49 -1.89 -32.73
CA TYR A 409 13.20 -0.86 -32.00
C TYR A 409 14.12 -1.46 -30.93
N GLN A 410 15.42 -1.16 -31.02
CA GLN A 410 16.40 -1.67 -30.07
C GLN A 410 16.60 -0.67 -28.91
N PRO A 411 16.59 -1.14 -27.64
CA PRO A 411 16.85 -0.29 -26.49
C PRO A 411 18.13 0.57 -26.64
N GLY A 412 18.06 1.81 -26.19
CA GLY A 412 19.15 2.77 -26.24
C GLY A 412 19.33 3.47 -27.59
N THR A 413 18.64 3.05 -28.66
CA THR A 413 18.68 3.75 -29.96
C THR A 413 17.85 5.03 -29.97
N ALA A 414 18.15 5.99 -30.82
CA ALA A 414 17.39 7.22 -31.00
C ALA A 414 15.92 6.94 -31.36
N ALA A 415 15.66 5.95 -32.22
CA ALA A 415 14.31 5.54 -32.62
C ALA A 415 13.52 5.00 -31.42
N PHE A 416 14.11 4.13 -30.60
CA PHE A 416 13.50 3.59 -29.38
C PHE A 416 13.15 4.72 -28.39
N ASN A 417 14.13 5.60 -28.09
CA ASN A 417 13.94 6.69 -27.14
C ASN A 417 12.88 7.70 -27.61
N SER A 418 12.81 7.97 -28.92
CA SER A 418 11.78 8.83 -29.51
C SER A 418 10.38 8.25 -29.35
N VAL A 419 10.20 6.94 -29.57
CA VAL A 419 8.93 6.25 -29.41
C VAL A 419 8.54 6.20 -27.93
N LEU A 420 9.46 5.85 -27.04
CA LEU A 420 9.24 5.83 -25.59
C LEU A 420 8.73 7.20 -25.10
N GLY A 421 9.43 8.30 -25.44
CA GLY A 421 9.01 9.65 -25.06
C GLY A 421 7.63 10.02 -25.61
N LYS A 422 7.30 9.63 -26.85
CA LYS A 422 5.97 9.86 -27.42
C LYS A 422 4.86 9.10 -26.68
N LEU A 423 5.10 7.81 -26.35
CA LEU A 423 4.13 6.97 -25.66
C LEU A 423 3.90 7.38 -24.21
N GLN A 424 4.91 7.94 -23.56
CA GLN A 424 4.84 8.50 -22.22
C GLN A 424 3.79 9.62 -22.09
N ASP A 425 3.44 10.29 -23.19
CA ASP A 425 2.47 11.40 -23.18
C ASP A 425 1.05 11.00 -23.60
N ILE A 426 0.84 9.77 -24.06
CA ILE A 426 -0.46 9.28 -24.49
C ILE A 426 -1.19 8.63 -23.31
N ASN A 427 -2.26 9.29 -22.81
CA ASN A 427 -3.08 8.82 -21.69
C ASN A 427 -4.16 7.83 -22.13
N ASN A 428 -3.76 6.78 -22.80
CA ASN A 428 -4.59 5.62 -23.15
C ASN A 428 -3.66 4.40 -23.26
N TRP A 429 -3.85 3.41 -22.40
CA TRP A 429 -2.90 2.28 -22.30
C TRP A 429 -3.05 1.25 -23.44
N ASP A 430 -4.06 1.36 -24.28
CA ASP A 430 -4.14 0.53 -25.49
C ASP A 430 -3.17 1.02 -26.60
N ILE A 431 -2.80 2.31 -26.58
CA ILE A 431 -1.97 2.95 -27.61
C ILE A 431 -0.81 3.81 -27.05
N GLY A 432 -0.69 3.93 -25.75
CA GLY A 432 0.30 4.72 -25.01
C GLY A 432 0.57 4.13 -23.63
N ALA A 433 1.22 4.90 -22.75
CA ALA A 433 1.60 4.41 -21.43
C ALA A 433 1.37 5.42 -20.30
N ALA A 434 0.96 6.65 -20.60
CA ALA A 434 0.84 7.73 -19.63
C ALA A 434 -0.09 7.38 -18.46
N LEU A 435 0.27 7.84 -17.27
CA LEU A 435 -0.60 7.88 -16.11
C LEU A 435 -0.84 9.36 -15.76
N ARG A 436 -2.00 9.90 -16.12
CA ARG A 436 -2.34 11.34 -15.99
C ARG A 436 -3.52 11.54 -15.08
N VAL A 437 -3.35 11.26 -13.79
CA VAL A 437 -4.40 11.35 -12.78
C VAL A 437 -4.20 12.61 -11.95
N LYS A 438 -5.25 13.40 -11.77
CA LYS A 438 -5.34 14.51 -10.82
C LYS A 438 -6.56 14.28 -9.96
N GLN A 439 -6.41 14.27 -8.65
CA GLN A 439 -7.52 14.02 -7.72
C GLN A 439 -7.34 14.85 -6.47
N SER A 440 -8.46 15.13 -5.78
CA SER A 440 -8.42 15.77 -4.48
C SER A 440 -9.48 15.23 -3.54
N PHE A 441 -9.30 15.44 -2.24
CA PHE A 441 -10.37 15.34 -1.27
C PHE A 441 -10.25 16.42 -0.21
N VAL A 442 -11.40 16.82 0.33
CA VAL A 442 -11.51 17.67 1.52
C VAL A 442 -12.03 16.79 2.66
N GLN A 443 -11.39 16.90 3.82
CA GLN A 443 -11.84 16.26 5.05
C GLN A 443 -12.08 17.32 6.11
N SER A 444 -13.26 17.28 6.74
CA SER A 444 -13.58 18.08 7.93
C SER A 444 -13.92 17.13 9.07
N GLU A 445 -13.41 17.38 10.26
CA GLU A 445 -13.78 16.62 11.47
C GLU A 445 -13.81 17.52 12.71
N ALA A 446 -14.73 17.23 13.60
CA ALA A 446 -14.80 17.85 14.90
C ALA A 446 -15.17 16.83 15.97
N GLN A 447 -14.59 16.98 17.15
CA GLN A 447 -14.96 16.19 18.33
C GLN A 447 -15.03 17.07 19.59
N VAL A 448 -15.89 16.67 20.51
CA VAL A 448 -16.09 17.36 21.78
C VAL A 448 -16.17 16.35 22.93
N ASP A 449 -15.41 16.58 23.98
CA ASP A 449 -15.56 15.91 25.26
C ASP A 449 -16.68 16.61 26.04
N LEU A 450 -17.88 16.06 25.96
CA LEU A 450 -19.09 16.63 26.59
C LEU A 450 -19.01 16.63 28.12
N THR A 451 -18.29 15.66 28.69
CA THR A 451 -18.10 15.60 30.16
C THR A 451 -17.19 16.71 30.63
N GLU A 452 -16.14 17.05 29.83
CA GLU A 452 -15.22 18.12 30.18
C GLU A 452 -15.87 19.51 29.99
N GLU A 453 -16.72 19.67 28.96
CA GLU A 453 -17.29 20.96 28.57
C GLU A 453 -18.62 21.27 29.26
N TYR A 454 -19.55 20.31 29.28
CA TYR A 454 -20.92 20.57 29.68
C TYR A 454 -21.42 19.76 30.91
N PHE A 455 -20.86 18.56 31.09
CA PHE A 455 -21.36 17.62 32.11
C PHE A 455 -20.29 17.27 33.13
N SER A 456 -19.57 18.28 33.65
CA SER A 456 -18.46 18.06 34.61
C SER A 456 -18.86 17.29 35.87
N PHE A 457 -20.15 17.29 36.25
CA PHE A 457 -20.69 16.50 37.37
C PHE A 457 -20.57 14.99 37.12
N LEU A 458 -20.58 14.54 35.86
CA LEU A 458 -20.41 13.13 35.50
C LEU A 458 -19.01 12.60 35.81
N LYS A 459 -17.97 13.47 35.90
CA LYS A 459 -16.62 13.08 36.33
C LYS A 459 -16.60 12.41 37.69
N LYS A 460 -17.37 12.94 38.63
CA LYS A 460 -17.49 12.37 39.99
C LYS A 460 -18.06 10.95 39.94
N SER A 461 -18.90 10.67 38.97
CA SER A 461 -19.47 9.34 38.74
C SER A 461 -18.56 8.47 37.86
N GLY A 462 -17.36 8.92 37.46
CA GLY A 462 -16.46 8.19 36.59
C GLY A 462 -16.96 8.00 35.15
N ILE A 463 -17.87 8.87 34.68
CA ILE A 463 -18.44 8.82 33.33
C ILE A 463 -17.76 9.86 32.45
N ARG A 464 -17.35 9.46 31.25
CA ARG A 464 -16.87 10.34 30.18
C ARG A 464 -17.66 10.10 28.91
N ILE A 465 -18.10 11.18 28.26
CA ILE A 465 -18.83 11.15 27.00
C ILE A 465 -18.05 11.98 25.97
N LEU A 466 -17.57 11.32 24.90
CA LEU A 466 -16.93 11.95 23.76
C LEU A 466 -17.81 11.75 22.54
N THR A 467 -18.02 12.81 21.76
CA THR A 467 -18.75 12.74 20.49
C THR A 467 -17.97 13.42 19.39
N GLY A 468 -18.17 12.98 18.15
CA GLY A 468 -17.54 13.59 17.00
C GLY A 468 -18.30 13.34 15.70
N ILE A 469 -18.02 14.19 14.74
CA ILE A 469 -18.54 14.14 13.38
C ILE A 469 -17.40 14.37 12.38
N ASP A 470 -17.48 13.73 11.23
CA ASP A 470 -16.55 13.92 10.12
C ASP A 470 -17.27 13.83 8.78
N ASN A 471 -16.70 14.54 7.80
CA ASN A 471 -17.10 14.48 6.41
C ASN A 471 -15.86 14.44 5.52
N ARG A 472 -15.86 13.55 4.54
CA ARG A 472 -14.86 13.50 3.46
C ARG A 472 -15.56 13.59 2.12
N THR A 473 -15.17 14.56 1.31
CA THR A 473 -15.66 14.72 -0.04
C THR A 473 -14.50 14.62 -1.03
N TYR A 474 -14.52 13.58 -1.85
CA TYR A 474 -13.61 13.44 -2.98
C TYR A 474 -14.11 14.29 -4.14
N VAL A 475 -13.21 15.01 -4.80
CA VAL A 475 -13.45 15.66 -6.09
C VAL A 475 -12.76 14.81 -7.14
N ILE A 476 -13.53 14.08 -7.92
CA ILE A 476 -13.06 13.19 -8.97
C ILE A 476 -12.95 14.00 -10.25
N MET A 477 -11.74 14.10 -10.77
CA MET A 477 -11.39 14.83 -12.00
C MET A 477 -11.13 13.80 -13.10
N PRO A 478 -12.03 13.66 -14.06
CA PRO A 478 -11.84 12.75 -15.19
C PRO A 478 -10.58 13.07 -15.98
N ASP A 479 -9.86 12.04 -16.40
CA ASP A 479 -8.65 12.14 -17.23
C ASP A 479 -8.83 11.44 -18.60
N GLY A 480 -10.02 10.89 -18.84
CA GLY A 480 -10.39 10.19 -20.07
C GLY A 480 -9.96 8.73 -20.17
N ASN A 481 -9.09 8.25 -19.24
CA ASN A 481 -8.64 6.87 -19.22
C ASN A 481 -8.83 6.22 -17.84
N TYR A 482 -8.27 6.81 -16.79
CA TYR A 482 -8.32 6.24 -15.43
C TYR A 482 -9.65 6.46 -14.75
N PHE A 483 -10.23 7.67 -14.95
CA PHE A 483 -11.54 8.08 -14.49
C PHE A 483 -12.32 8.80 -15.59
N ILE A 484 -13.61 8.54 -15.63
CA ILE A 484 -14.60 9.26 -16.46
C ILE A 484 -15.76 9.67 -15.56
N ASN A 485 -16.52 10.69 -15.96
CA ASN A 485 -17.79 10.98 -15.33
C ASN A 485 -18.91 10.20 -16.04
N PRO A 486 -19.47 9.15 -15.43
CA PRO A 486 -20.47 8.31 -16.08
C PRO A 486 -21.85 8.99 -16.26
N LYS A 487 -22.04 10.15 -15.65
CA LYS A 487 -23.30 10.94 -15.70
C LYS A 487 -23.26 12.09 -16.69
N ASP A 488 -22.11 12.35 -17.30
CA ASP A 488 -21.87 13.43 -18.24
C ASP A 488 -21.75 12.86 -19.65
N ALA A 489 -22.42 13.51 -20.63
CA ALA A 489 -22.35 13.10 -22.02
C ALA A 489 -20.91 13.10 -22.56
N ASP A 490 -20.12 14.12 -22.20
CA ASP A 490 -18.73 14.26 -22.60
C ASP A 490 -17.75 13.51 -21.66
N GLN A 491 -18.25 12.95 -20.55
CA GLN A 491 -17.52 12.19 -19.53
C GLN A 491 -16.36 12.95 -18.87
N ASN A 492 -16.25 14.26 -19.02
CA ASN A 492 -15.09 15.08 -18.65
C ASN A 492 -15.32 16.05 -17.49
N SER A 493 -16.56 16.32 -17.08
CA SER A 493 -16.83 17.22 -15.97
C SER A 493 -16.49 16.59 -14.62
N ASN A 494 -15.98 17.40 -13.69
CA ASN A 494 -15.68 16.94 -12.33
C ASN A 494 -16.97 16.54 -11.60
N PHE A 495 -16.87 15.54 -10.74
CA PHE A 495 -17.96 15.10 -9.89
C PHE A 495 -17.46 14.76 -8.48
N THR A 496 -18.39 14.62 -7.54
CA THR A 496 -18.05 14.38 -6.14
C THR A 496 -18.50 13.02 -5.63
N TYR A 497 -17.79 12.53 -4.63
CA TYR A 497 -18.15 11.37 -3.85
C TYR A 497 -17.96 11.68 -2.36
N GLY A 498 -19.08 11.81 -1.64
CA GLY A 498 -19.13 12.18 -0.24
C GLY A 498 -19.27 10.99 0.70
N LYS A 499 -18.65 11.11 1.87
CA LYS A 499 -18.77 10.19 3.01
C LYS A 499 -18.91 11.02 4.29
N THR A 500 -19.95 10.75 5.09
CA THR A 500 -20.20 11.45 6.35
C THR A 500 -20.33 10.43 7.46
N GLY A 501 -19.74 10.69 8.61
CA GLY A 501 -19.81 9.84 9.77
C GLY A 501 -19.89 10.63 11.08
N GLY A 502 -20.34 9.96 12.13
CA GLY A 502 -20.36 10.52 13.48
C GLY A 502 -20.37 9.42 14.52
N PHE A 503 -19.82 9.71 15.68
CA PHE A 503 -19.73 8.74 16.78
C PHE A 503 -20.09 9.34 18.14
N VAL A 504 -20.51 8.47 19.03
CA VAL A 504 -20.61 8.73 20.48
C VAL A 504 -19.84 7.61 21.20
N SER A 505 -18.95 8.01 22.11
CA SER A 505 -18.17 7.11 22.97
C SER A 505 -18.50 7.41 24.42
N VAL A 506 -18.90 6.40 25.18
CA VAL A 506 -19.17 6.48 26.61
C VAL A 506 -18.19 5.58 27.33
N THR A 507 -17.45 6.14 28.28
CA THR A 507 -16.54 5.40 29.16
C THR A 507 -17.05 5.51 30.60
N LYS A 508 -17.14 4.39 31.29
CA LYS A 508 -17.48 4.31 32.72
C LYS A 508 -16.32 3.68 33.49
N LYS A 509 -15.79 4.40 34.46
CA LYS A 509 -14.79 3.89 35.41
C LYS A 509 -15.46 3.41 36.69
N LEU A 510 -15.03 2.25 37.19
CA LEU A 510 -15.55 1.54 38.34
C LEU A 510 -14.38 1.06 39.21
N LEU A 511 -14.67 0.63 40.45
CA LEU A 511 -13.69 0.02 41.36
C LEU A 511 -12.41 0.87 41.53
N GLU A 512 -12.59 2.16 41.85
CA GLU A 512 -11.48 3.10 42.03
C GLU A 512 -10.60 3.17 40.76
N GLU A 513 -11.23 3.24 39.60
CA GLU A 513 -10.59 3.24 38.27
C GLU A 513 -9.84 1.94 37.86
N LYS A 514 -9.97 0.86 38.64
CA LYS A 514 -9.39 -0.44 38.28
C LYS A 514 -10.13 -1.12 37.12
N LEU A 515 -11.42 -0.81 36.96
CA LEU A 515 -12.24 -1.34 35.86
C LEU A 515 -12.77 -0.19 35.00
N SER A 516 -12.54 -0.25 33.70
CA SER A 516 -13.07 0.69 32.71
C SER A 516 -13.91 -0.06 31.69
N LEU A 517 -15.14 0.40 31.50
CA LEU A 517 -16.04 -0.07 30.45
C LEU A 517 -16.16 1.04 29.42
N ASN A 518 -15.95 0.71 28.13
CA ASN A 518 -16.13 1.66 27.04
C ASN A 518 -17.07 1.10 25.99
N ALA A 519 -18.05 1.91 25.58
CA ALA A 519 -18.96 1.64 24.48
C ALA A 519 -18.88 2.77 23.45
N VAL A 520 -18.75 2.42 22.19
CA VAL A 520 -18.73 3.36 21.07
C VAL A 520 -19.78 2.93 20.06
N LEU A 521 -20.56 3.88 19.59
CA LEU A 521 -21.46 3.70 18.46
C LEU A 521 -21.14 4.75 17.42
N ARG A 522 -20.82 4.30 16.21
CA ARG A 522 -20.58 5.15 15.06
C ARG A 522 -21.56 4.83 13.94
N VAL A 523 -21.99 5.86 13.22
CA VAL A 523 -22.80 5.75 12.00
C VAL A 523 -22.02 6.38 10.87
N ASP A 524 -21.92 5.68 9.73
CA ASP A 524 -21.30 6.17 8.50
C ASP A 524 -22.25 6.02 7.32
N LYS A 525 -22.32 7.03 6.46
CA LYS A 525 -23.11 7.04 5.21
C LYS A 525 -22.24 7.57 4.08
N SER A 526 -22.52 7.14 2.84
CA SER A 526 -21.95 7.76 1.62
C SER A 526 -23.04 8.07 0.61
N ASP A 527 -22.68 8.76 -0.46
CA ASP A 527 -23.61 9.13 -1.53
C ASP A 527 -24.24 7.92 -2.26
N TYR A 528 -23.56 6.74 -2.19
CA TYR A 528 -23.98 5.53 -2.90
C TYR A 528 -24.42 4.38 -1.99
N PHE A 529 -24.27 4.54 -0.67
CA PHE A 529 -24.60 3.48 0.27
C PHE A 529 -25.36 4.02 1.47
N ASP A 530 -26.34 3.26 1.93
CA ASP A 530 -27.10 3.54 3.14
C ASP A 530 -26.22 3.57 4.39
N ALA A 531 -26.72 4.20 5.43
CA ALA A 531 -26.08 4.30 6.72
C ALA A 531 -25.70 2.92 7.29
N LYS A 532 -24.46 2.81 7.79
CA LYS A 532 -23.92 1.61 8.43
C LYS A 532 -23.53 1.89 9.88
N LEU A 533 -23.83 0.95 10.75
CA LEU A 533 -23.55 1.04 12.19
C LEU A 533 -22.22 0.30 12.50
N ASN A 534 -21.35 0.97 13.22
CA ASN A 534 -20.03 0.47 13.65
C ASN A 534 -19.94 0.50 15.18
N PRO A 535 -20.49 -0.51 15.90
CA PRO A 535 -20.41 -0.61 17.35
C PRO A 535 -19.07 -1.17 17.80
N ARG A 536 -18.60 -0.70 18.97
CA ARG A 536 -17.50 -1.29 19.75
C ARG A 536 -17.87 -1.31 21.22
N ALA A 537 -17.60 -2.42 21.90
CA ALA A 537 -17.61 -2.53 23.35
C ALA A 537 -16.26 -3.04 23.82
N SER A 538 -15.71 -2.48 24.89
CA SER A 538 -14.46 -2.93 25.47
C SER A 538 -14.46 -2.83 26.99
N ILE A 539 -13.69 -3.71 27.61
CA ILE A 539 -13.45 -3.78 29.05
C ILE A 539 -11.95 -3.76 29.29
N VAL A 540 -11.52 -2.96 30.23
CA VAL A 540 -10.15 -2.85 30.69
C VAL A 540 -10.12 -3.05 32.20
N PHE A 541 -9.36 -4.04 32.66
CA PHE A 541 -9.18 -4.34 34.09
C PHE A 541 -7.70 -4.16 34.48
N SER A 542 -7.44 -3.18 35.34
CA SER A 542 -6.11 -2.86 35.86
C SER A 542 -6.11 -3.08 37.37
N PRO A 543 -5.84 -4.31 37.86
CA PRO A 543 -5.83 -4.60 39.31
C PRO A 543 -4.84 -3.70 40.07
N ASN A 544 -3.81 -3.26 39.41
CA ASN A 544 -2.80 -2.33 39.93
C ASN A 544 -2.20 -1.50 38.76
N ASN A 545 -1.26 -0.60 39.08
CA ASN A 545 -0.62 0.27 38.08
C ASN A 545 0.44 -0.44 37.20
N ARG A 546 0.59 -1.74 37.31
CA ARG A 546 1.60 -2.53 36.57
C ARG A 546 1.00 -3.57 35.64
N GLN A 547 -0.27 -3.89 35.77
CA GLN A 547 -0.92 -4.95 35.01
C GLN A 547 -2.23 -4.46 34.43
N ASN A 548 -2.51 -4.85 33.22
CA ASN A 548 -3.70 -4.49 32.48
C ASN A 548 -4.17 -5.66 31.62
N PHE A 549 -5.44 -6.01 31.76
CA PHE A 549 -6.17 -6.97 30.93
C PHE A 549 -7.22 -6.21 30.13
N ARG A 550 -7.30 -6.50 28.85
CA ARG A 550 -8.30 -5.88 27.97
C ARG A 550 -9.04 -6.92 27.14
N ALA A 551 -10.29 -6.66 26.87
CA ALA A 551 -11.07 -7.39 25.87
C ALA A 551 -11.95 -6.42 25.11
N SER A 552 -12.11 -6.65 23.81
CA SER A 552 -12.98 -5.84 22.97
C SER A 552 -13.70 -6.67 21.92
N ILE A 553 -14.93 -6.24 21.59
CA ILE A 553 -15.68 -6.73 20.44
C ILE A 553 -16.13 -5.54 19.62
N GLN A 554 -15.97 -5.62 18.31
CA GLN A 554 -16.29 -4.52 17.42
C GLN A 554 -16.75 -5.00 16.04
N SER A 555 -17.51 -4.16 15.36
CA SER A 555 -17.90 -4.33 13.96
C SER A 555 -17.61 -3.04 13.21
N GLY A 556 -17.19 -3.16 11.97
CA GLY A 556 -16.90 -2.02 11.09
C GLY A 556 -17.24 -2.33 9.65
N TYR A 557 -17.40 -1.26 8.87
CA TYR A 557 -17.60 -1.34 7.44
C TYR A 557 -16.48 -0.57 6.72
N ARG A 558 -16.05 -1.10 5.56
CA ARG A 558 -15.19 -0.42 4.61
C ARG A 558 -16.01 -0.09 3.36
N PHE A 559 -16.13 1.18 3.04
CA PHE A 559 -16.71 1.60 1.77
C PHE A 559 -15.65 1.52 0.67
N PRO A 560 -16.04 1.22 -0.58
CA PRO A 560 -15.11 1.21 -1.69
C PRO A 560 -14.29 2.51 -1.79
N SER A 561 -13.03 2.39 -2.20
CA SER A 561 -12.21 3.54 -2.64
C SER A 561 -12.78 4.11 -3.93
N ILE A 562 -12.37 5.34 -4.30
CA ILE A 562 -12.83 5.92 -5.58
C ILE A 562 -12.37 5.09 -6.77
N PHE A 563 -11.21 4.41 -6.68
CA PHE A 563 -10.74 3.55 -7.75
C PHE A 563 -11.59 2.26 -7.88
N GLU A 564 -11.93 1.61 -6.76
CA GLU A 564 -12.83 0.45 -6.78
C GLU A 564 -14.24 0.82 -7.28
N ALA A 565 -14.69 2.02 -6.97
CA ALA A 565 -16.03 2.51 -7.30
C ALA A 565 -16.15 3.03 -8.74
N PHE A 566 -15.15 3.78 -9.26
CA PHE A 566 -15.26 4.62 -10.45
C PHE A 566 -14.17 4.42 -11.50
N SER A 567 -13.29 3.41 -11.36
CA SER A 567 -12.24 3.18 -12.36
C SER A 567 -12.80 2.88 -13.75
N ASN A 568 -12.04 3.30 -14.79
CA ASN A 568 -12.39 3.09 -16.22
C ASN A 568 -11.11 2.86 -17.04
N VAL A 569 -10.26 1.91 -16.63
CA VAL A 569 -8.92 1.75 -17.21
C VAL A 569 -8.93 0.78 -18.37
N ASN A 570 -8.51 1.23 -19.56
CA ASN A 570 -8.20 0.35 -20.68
C ASN A 570 -6.75 -0.13 -20.57
N SER A 571 -6.51 -1.42 -20.66
CA SER A 571 -5.16 -2.00 -20.60
C SER A 571 -5.11 -3.32 -21.37
N GLY A 572 -4.46 -3.32 -22.52
CA GLY A 572 -4.23 -4.52 -23.32
C GLY A 572 -5.52 -5.19 -23.79
N GLY A 573 -6.50 -4.42 -24.24
CA GLY A 573 -7.78 -4.93 -24.70
C GLY A 573 -8.71 -5.46 -23.60
N VAL A 574 -8.40 -5.20 -22.33
CA VAL A 574 -9.25 -5.48 -21.16
C VAL A 574 -9.62 -4.17 -20.49
N LYS A 575 -10.90 -3.90 -20.35
CA LYS A 575 -11.41 -2.70 -19.69
C LYS A 575 -11.67 -2.99 -18.20
N ARG A 576 -10.94 -2.34 -17.30
CA ARG A 576 -11.24 -2.37 -15.87
C ARG A 576 -12.32 -1.32 -15.58
N VAL A 577 -13.42 -1.75 -14.97
CA VAL A 577 -14.57 -0.89 -14.69
C VAL A 577 -14.89 -0.94 -13.19
N GLY A 578 -15.18 0.23 -12.62
CA GLY A 578 -15.66 0.37 -11.24
C GLY A 578 -16.95 -0.39 -11.01
N GLY A 579 -17.09 -0.96 -9.80
CA GLY A 579 -18.18 -1.90 -9.50
C GLY A 579 -19.50 -1.25 -9.09
N LEU A 580 -19.63 0.08 -9.12
CA LEU A 580 -20.93 0.75 -8.86
C LEU A 580 -21.86 0.63 -10.06
N PRO A 581 -23.20 0.56 -9.84
CA PRO A 581 -24.19 0.49 -10.93
C PRO A 581 -24.01 1.59 -11.97
N VAL A 582 -23.67 2.81 -11.55
CA VAL A 582 -23.45 3.95 -12.45
C VAL A 582 -22.31 3.74 -13.45
N MET A 583 -21.34 2.85 -13.15
CA MET A 583 -20.20 2.52 -14.01
C MET A 583 -20.43 1.23 -14.82
N SER A 584 -21.15 0.27 -14.28
CA SER A 584 -21.09 -1.14 -14.72
C SER A 584 -22.48 -1.73 -15.05
N SER A 585 -23.55 -0.92 -15.01
CA SER A 585 -24.88 -1.33 -15.49
C SER A 585 -24.82 -1.74 -16.97
N GLY A 586 -25.52 -2.82 -17.30
CA GLY A 586 -25.48 -3.44 -18.63
C GLY A 586 -24.31 -4.41 -18.84
N ILE A 587 -23.18 -4.25 -18.10
CA ILE A 587 -22.05 -5.18 -18.15
C ILE A 587 -22.32 -6.38 -17.22
N PHE A 588 -22.64 -6.14 -15.94
CA PHE A 588 -22.89 -7.21 -14.98
C PHE A 588 -24.02 -8.15 -15.41
N GLU A 589 -25.06 -7.62 -16.01
CA GLU A 589 -26.25 -8.38 -16.44
C GLU A 589 -26.00 -9.25 -17.67
N ASN A 590 -25.09 -8.82 -18.57
CA ASN A 590 -24.85 -9.46 -19.86
C ASN A 590 -23.52 -10.25 -19.91
N ALA A 591 -22.71 -10.17 -18.84
CA ALA A 591 -21.41 -10.82 -18.81
C ALA A 591 -21.46 -12.30 -18.51
N TYR A 592 -20.44 -13.00 -19.00
CA TYR A 592 -20.13 -14.40 -18.72
C TYR A 592 -18.75 -14.49 -18.04
N LEU A 593 -18.59 -15.46 -17.13
CA LEU A 593 -17.33 -15.67 -16.44
C LEU A 593 -16.24 -16.12 -17.41
N GLN A 594 -15.11 -15.45 -17.43
CA GLN A 594 -13.99 -15.74 -18.34
C GLN A 594 -13.52 -17.19 -18.23
N THR A 595 -13.47 -17.75 -17.01
CA THR A 595 -13.10 -19.17 -16.80
C THR A 595 -14.06 -20.12 -17.49
N SER A 596 -15.36 -19.83 -17.48
CA SER A 596 -16.37 -20.65 -18.17
C SER A 596 -16.25 -20.54 -19.70
N ILE A 597 -15.92 -19.35 -20.20
CA ILE A 597 -15.67 -19.13 -21.63
C ILE A 597 -14.43 -19.91 -22.08
N ALA A 598 -13.34 -19.87 -21.32
CA ALA A 598 -12.13 -20.63 -21.63
C ALA A 598 -12.40 -22.15 -21.68
N ASN A 599 -13.14 -22.68 -20.71
CA ASN A 599 -13.54 -24.11 -20.70
C ASN A 599 -14.43 -24.46 -21.91
N PHE A 600 -15.37 -23.57 -22.23
CA PHE A 600 -16.24 -23.73 -23.41
C PHE A 600 -15.43 -23.70 -24.72
N GLN A 601 -14.53 -22.72 -24.90
CA GLN A 601 -13.69 -22.63 -26.09
C GLN A 601 -12.78 -23.88 -26.25
N SER A 602 -12.21 -24.34 -25.15
CA SER A 602 -11.39 -25.57 -25.14
C SER A 602 -12.21 -26.83 -25.53
N ALA A 603 -13.44 -26.95 -25.01
CA ALA A 603 -14.32 -28.09 -25.34
C ALA A 603 -14.76 -28.06 -26.79
N VAL A 604 -15.11 -26.88 -27.33
CA VAL A 604 -15.45 -26.69 -28.75
C VAL A 604 -14.27 -27.06 -29.64
N LEU A 605 -13.06 -26.60 -29.33
CA LEU A 605 -11.86 -26.97 -30.08
C LEU A 605 -11.56 -28.46 -30.05
N ASN A 606 -11.74 -29.09 -28.88
CA ASN A 606 -11.58 -30.55 -28.77
C ASN A 606 -12.57 -31.33 -29.64
N ASP A 607 -13.84 -30.90 -29.66
CA ASP A 607 -14.85 -31.57 -30.49
C ASP A 607 -14.61 -31.37 -31.99
N ILE A 608 -14.09 -30.21 -32.40
CA ILE A 608 -13.69 -29.96 -33.79
C ILE A 608 -12.49 -30.84 -34.18
N ASN A 609 -11.44 -30.86 -33.34
CA ASN A 609 -10.19 -31.49 -33.69
C ASN A 609 -10.21 -33.02 -33.55
N ASN A 610 -10.89 -33.56 -32.51
CA ASN A 610 -10.84 -34.97 -32.18
C ASN A 610 -12.12 -35.74 -32.48
N ASN A 611 -13.26 -35.02 -32.56
CA ASN A 611 -14.59 -35.68 -32.81
C ASN A 611 -15.18 -35.29 -34.17
N SER A 612 -14.42 -34.57 -35.01
CA SER A 612 -14.79 -34.19 -36.40
C SER A 612 -16.14 -33.44 -36.53
N LEU A 613 -16.54 -32.73 -35.44
CA LEU A 613 -17.78 -31.95 -35.47
C LEU A 613 -17.52 -30.60 -36.23
N SER A 614 -18.53 -30.13 -36.96
CA SER A 614 -18.50 -28.77 -37.46
C SER A 614 -18.47 -27.77 -36.31
N GLN A 615 -17.91 -26.58 -36.54
CA GLN A 615 -17.85 -25.52 -35.50
C GLN A 615 -19.25 -25.24 -34.91
N THR A 616 -20.29 -25.15 -35.73
CA THR A 616 -21.67 -24.90 -35.27
C THR A 616 -22.17 -26.01 -34.35
N GLN A 617 -21.95 -27.28 -34.72
CA GLN A 617 -22.34 -28.44 -33.91
C GLN A 617 -21.57 -28.50 -32.58
N ALA A 618 -20.25 -28.22 -32.61
CA ALA A 618 -19.43 -28.19 -31.41
C ALA A 618 -19.82 -27.05 -30.45
N ILE A 619 -20.14 -25.84 -30.97
CA ILE A 619 -20.67 -24.72 -30.19
C ILE A 619 -21.99 -25.09 -29.53
N GLU A 620 -22.94 -25.64 -30.28
CA GLU A 620 -24.26 -26.01 -29.76
C GLU A 620 -24.17 -27.09 -28.67
N LYS A 621 -23.33 -28.11 -28.88
CA LYS A 621 -23.07 -29.15 -27.89
C LYS A 621 -22.52 -28.65 -26.57
N ASN A 622 -21.61 -27.65 -26.60
CA ASN A 622 -20.85 -27.16 -25.42
C ASN A 622 -21.40 -25.88 -24.78
N LYS A 623 -22.44 -25.23 -25.36
CA LYS A 623 -22.96 -23.94 -24.85
C LYS A 623 -23.37 -23.95 -23.39
N THR A 624 -23.74 -25.09 -22.80
CA THR A 624 -24.09 -25.22 -21.38
C THR A 624 -22.91 -25.06 -20.42
N LEU A 625 -21.66 -25.07 -20.92
CA LEU A 625 -20.47 -24.77 -20.16
C LEU A 625 -20.35 -23.27 -19.85
N LEU A 626 -21.01 -22.43 -20.67
CA LEU A 626 -21.02 -20.97 -20.45
C LEU A 626 -21.81 -20.63 -19.19
N LYS A 627 -21.17 -19.94 -18.24
CA LYS A 627 -21.80 -19.50 -17.00
C LYS A 627 -21.94 -18.01 -17.01
N LYS A 628 -23.20 -17.54 -16.99
CA LYS A 628 -23.52 -16.12 -16.85
C LYS A 628 -23.01 -15.61 -15.50
N ASN A 629 -22.68 -14.33 -15.46
CA ASN A 629 -22.25 -13.67 -14.24
C ASN A 629 -23.28 -13.86 -13.11
N HIS A 630 -22.79 -14.17 -11.92
CA HIS A 630 -23.60 -14.34 -10.70
C HIS A 630 -23.17 -13.39 -9.57
N TYR A 631 -22.19 -12.51 -9.81
CA TYR A 631 -21.77 -11.50 -8.86
C TYR A 631 -22.70 -10.28 -8.91
N SER A 632 -22.72 -9.52 -7.82
CA SER A 632 -23.48 -8.28 -7.68
C SER A 632 -22.57 -7.07 -7.78
N TYR A 633 -23.20 -5.91 -7.94
CA TYR A 633 -22.55 -4.63 -7.78
C TYR A 633 -21.89 -4.49 -6.42
N LEU A 634 -20.90 -3.58 -6.31
CA LEU A 634 -20.18 -3.33 -5.08
C LEU A 634 -21.10 -2.94 -3.92
N THR A 635 -20.82 -3.53 -2.78
CA THR A 635 -21.38 -3.17 -1.48
C THR A 635 -20.25 -2.94 -0.47
N PRO A 636 -20.49 -2.24 0.65
CA PRO A 636 -19.51 -2.08 1.69
C PRO A 636 -19.08 -3.42 2.30
N GLU A 637 -17.78 -3.63 2.44
CA GLU A 637 -17.19 -4.77 3.13
C GLU A 637 -17.45 -4.67 4.63
N LYS A 638 -17.86 -5.75 5.28
CA LYS A 638 -18.15 -5.81 6.72
C LYS A 638 -17.11 -6.64 7.44
N VAL A 639 -16.61 -6.12 8.55
CA VAL A 639 -15.67 -6.81 9.44
C VAL A 639 -16.25 -6.90 10.84
N LYS A 640 -16.11 -8.05 11.49
CA LYS A 640 -16.31 -8.25 12.92
C LYS A 640 -15.02 -8.74 13.53
N SER A 641 -14.63 -8.18 14.68
CA SER A 641 -13.40 -8.55 15.38
C SER A 641 -13.63 -8.70 16.87
N ILE A 642 -12.95 -9.69 17.45
CA ILE A 642 -12.81 -9.90 18.89
C ILE A 642 -11.32 -9.84 19.20
N GLU A 643 -10.96 -9.14 20.26
CA GLU A 643 -9.58 -8.99 20.72
C GLU A 643 -9.48 -9.18 22.22
N ILE A 644 -8.42 -9.86 22.67
CA ILE A 644 -8.07 -10.03 24.07
C ILE A 644 -6.58 -9.71 24.21
N GLY A 645 -6.23 -8.89 25.17
CA GLY A 645 -4.82 -8.53 25.35
C GLY A 645 -4.43 -8.32 26.80
N TYR A 646 -3.14 -8.37 27.03
CA TYR A 646 -2.52 -8.16 28.32
C TYR A 646 -1.27 -7.31 28.17
N LYS A 647 -1.08 -6.35 29.08
CA LYS A 647 0.17 -5.58 29.24
C LYS A 647 0.59 -5.62 30.71
N GLY A 648 1.87 -5.89 30.96
CA GLY A 648 2.34 -5.98 32.34
C GLY A 648 3.82 -5.62 32.54
N LEU A 649 4.12 -5.09 33.73
CA LEU A 649 5.47 -4.85 34.23
C LEU A 649 5.81 -5.82 35.35
N PHE A 650 6.99 -6.43 35.23
CA PHE A 650 7.55 -7.39 36.15
C PHE A 650 8.97 -6.98 36.56
N LEU A 651 9.54 -7.71 37.53
CA LEU A 651 10.93 -7.54 37.94
C LEU A 651 11.26 -6.05 38.24
N GLN A 652 10.46 -5.42 39.11
CA GLN A 652 10.64 -4.00 39.49
C GLN A 652 10.65 -3.03 38.29
N ASN A 653 9.81 -3.31 37.27
CA ASN A 653 9.66 -2.58 36.00
C ASN A 653 10.79 -2.80 34.99
N HIS A 654 11.67 -3.79 35.22
CA HIS A 654 12.69 -4.12 34.22
C HIS A 654 12.18 -4.95 33.06
N LEU A 655 11.14 -5.78 33.26
CA LEU A 655 10.54 -6.60 32.23
C LEU A 655 9.15 -6.09 31.88
N TYR A 656 8.94 -5.71 30.64
CA TYR A 656 7.64 -5.40 30.04
C TYR A 656 7.19 -6.53 29.13
N ILE A 657 5.94 -6.97 29.32
CA ILE A 657 5.27 -8.00 28.50
C ILE A 657 4.02 -7.39 27.89
N ASP A 658 3.85 -7.59 26.60
CA ASP A 658 2.68 -7.18 25.84
C ASP A 658 2.23 -8.34 24.96
N THR A 659 0.98 -8.75 25.08
CA THR A 659 0.40 -9.81 24.25
C THR A 659 -1.01 -9.48 23.84
N ASP A 660 -1.36 -9.87 22.64
CA ASP A 660 -2.66 -9.65 22.01
C ASP A 660 -3.06 -10.90 21.24
N PHE A 661 -4.33 -11.26 21.31
CA PHE A 661 -4.96 -12.29 20.49
C PHE A 661 -6.15 -11.66 19.78
N TYR A 662 -6.34 -11.97 18.50
CA TYR A 662 -7.48 -11.50 17.73
C TYR A 662 -8.11 -12.61 16.88
N PHE A 663 -9.42 -12.45 16.64
CA PHE A 663 -10.19 -13.19 15.65
C PHE A 663 -11.05 -12.19 14.85
N SER A 664 -10.97 -12.24 13.52
CA SER A 664 -11.72 -11.34 12.64
C SER A 664 -12.44 -12.13 11.54
N GLN A 665 -13.65 -11.72 11.22
CA GLN A 665 -14.47 -12.27 10.14
C GLN A 665 -14.85 -11.16 9.17
N TYR A 666 -14.52 -11.36 7.89
CA TYR A 666 -14.87 -10.50 6.76
C TYR A 666 -16.01 -11.10 5.97
N LYS A 667 -16.99 -10.28 5.59
CA LYS A 667 -18.11 -10.62 4.69
C LYS A 667 -18.21 -9.58 3.59
N GLY A 668 -18.50 -10.02 2.35
CA GLY A 668 -18.55 -9.13 1.21
C GLY A 668 -17.19 -8.50 0.92
N PHE A 669 -16.11 -9.30 1.04
CA PHE A 669 -14.74 -8.85 0.75
C PHE A 669 -14.67 -8.33 -0.69
N ILE A 670 -14.12 -7.12 -0.87
CA ILE A 670 -14.02 -6.52 -2.21
C ILE A 670 -12.87 -7.17 -2.97
N ALA A 671 -13.20 -7.75 -4.10
CA ALA A 671 -12.30 -8.46 -4.99
C ALA A 671 -12.58 -8.10 -6.46
N GLN A 672 -11.84 -8.70 -7.38
CA GLN A 672 -12.04 -8.49 -8.83
C GLN A 672 -12.35 -9.82 -9.51
N THR A 673 -13.15 -9.74 -10.56
CA THR A 673 -13.45 -10.88 -11.43
C THR A 673 -13.29 -10.48 -12.90
N ASN A 674 -12.86 -11.44 -13.72
CA ASN A 674 -12.75 -11.25 -15.16
C ASN A 674 -14.01 -11.81 -15.85
N MET A 675 -14.59 -11.02 -16.74
CA MET A 675 -15.82 -11.32 -17.44
C MET A 675 -15.74 -10.85 -18.89
N ASN A 676 -16.48 -11.51 -19.78
CA ASN A 676 -16.61 -11.05 -21.14
C ASN A 676 -18.09 -10.90 -21.48
N VAL A 677 -18.38 -9.92 -22.33
CA VAL A 677 -19.71 -9.65 -22.89
C VAL A 677 -19.65 -9.91 -24.39
N ALA A 678 -20.58 -10.71 -24.90
CA ALA A 678 -20.75 -10.92 -26.34
C ALA A 678 -21.22 -9.59 -27.02
N ASN A 679 -20.62 -9.22 -28.14
CA ASN A 679 -20.95 -7.98 -28.85
C ASN A 679 -22.21 -8.17 -29.74
N THR A 680 -23.26 -8.78 -29.17
CA THR A 680 -24.58 -8.99 -29.80
C THR A 680 -25.66 -8.89 -28.74
N GLN A 681 -26.86 -8.48 -29.16
CA GLN A 681 -28.08 -8.50 -28.33
C GLN A 681 -28.95 -9.75 -28.63
N ASN A 682 -28.58 -10.54 -29.65
CA ASN A 682 -29.30 -11.77 -29.99
C ASN A 682 -28.81 -12.94 -29.14
N GLU A 683 -29.64 -13.41 -28.22
CA GLU A 683 -29.27 -14.49 -27.27
C GLU A 683 -28.82 -15.77 -27.99
N ALA A 684 -29.39 -16.07 -29.18
CA ALA A 684 -29.02 -17.26 -29.95
C ALA A 684 -27.57 -17.18 -30.50
N GLU A 685 -27.04 -16.01 -30.71
CA GLU A 685 -25.68 -15.78 -31.24
C GLU A 685 -24.63 -15.72 -30.15
N ILE A 686 -25.01 -15.51 -28.88
CA ILE A 686 -24.07 -15.33 -27.76
C ILE A 686 -23.00 -16.42 -27.71
N PRO A 687 -23.31 -17.76 -27.82
CA PRO A 687 -22.29 -18.79 -27.78
C PRO A 687 -21.25 -18.66 -28.92
N ALA A 688 -21.70 -18.32 -30.12
CA ALA A 688 -20.81 -18.12 -31.28
C ALA A 688 -19.91 -16.87 -31.10
N TYR A 689 -20.44 -15.78 -30.53
CA TYR A 689 -19.68 -14.59 -30.22
C TYR A 689 -18.66 -14.82 -29.07
N LEU A 690 -19.01 -15.60 -28.05
CA LEU A 690 -18.10 -15.95 -26.96
C LEU A 690 -17.06 -17.02 -27.35
N TYR A 691 -17.28 -17.77 -28.44
CA TYR A 691 -16.27 -18.59 -29.06
C TYR A 691 -15.22 -17.76 -29.80
N ASP A 692 -15.63 -16.71 -30.49
CA ASP A 692 -14.77 -15.80 -31.27
C ASP A 692 -14.26 -14.64 -30.38
N ASN A 693 -12.96 -14.65 -30.06
CA ASN A 693 -12.35 -13.61 -29.21
C ASN A 693 -12.42 -12.19 -29.79
N SER A 694 -12.67 -12.03 -31.11
CA SER A 694 -12.82 -10.72 -31.76
C SER A 694 -14.23 -10.14 -31.62
N LYS A 695 -15.21 -10.97 -31.24
CA LYS A 695 -16.64 -10.62 -31.16
C LYS A 695 -17.11 -10.44 -29.71
N GLN A 696 -16.19 -10.25 -28.78
CA GLN A 696 -16.51 -10.08 -27.37
C GLN A 696 -15.67 -8.95 -26.75
N SER A 697 -16.26 -8.27 -25.78
CA SER A 697 -15.60 -7.25 -24.97
C SER A 697 -15.17 -7.85 -23.64
N LYS A 698 -13.90 -7.64 -23.27
CA LYS A 698 -13.30 -8.21 -22.04
C LYS A 698 -13.30 -7.16 -20.95
N TYR A 699 -13.75 -7.55 -19.77
CA TYR A 699 -13.86 -6.67 -18.62
C TYR A 699 -13.19 -7.28 -17.38
N ARG A 700 -12.63 -6.41 -16.55
CA ARG A 700 -12.25 -6.70 -15.18
C ARG A 700 -13.09 -5.84 -14.26
N MET A 701 -13.93 -6.48 -13.44
CA MET A 701 -14.96 -5.81 -12.66
C MET A 701 -14.65 -5.92 -11.17
N TYR A 702 -14.88 -4.84 -10.42
CA TYR A 702 -14.90 -4.90 -8.96
C TYR A 702 -16.24 -5.43 -8.47
N THR A 703 -16.20 -6.36 -7.53
CA THR A 703 -17.37 -7.00 -6.93
C THR A 703 -17.07 -7.41 -5.48
N ASN A 704 -18.04 -8.04 -4.82
CA ASN A 704 -17.84 -8.63 -3.50
C ASN A 704 -17.78 -10.15 -3.58
N SER A 705 -16.79 -10.75 -2.91
CA SER A 705 -16.73 -12.19 -2.68
C SER A 705 -17.95 -12.65 -1.86
N LYS A 706 -18.51 -13.77 -2.25
CA LYS A 706 -19.58 -14.47 -1.51
C LYS A 706 -19.03 -15.29 -0.34
N SER A 707 -17.73 -15.53 -0.34
CA SER A 707 -17.05 -16.28 0.70
C SER A 707 -16.90 -15.44 1.98
N SER A 708 -17.01 -16.09 3.13
CA SER A 708 -16.66 -15.49 4.42
C SER A 708 -15.20 -15.79 4.71
N ILE A 709 -14.40 -14.73 4.85
CA ILE A 709 -12.98 -14.83 5.15
C ILE A 709 -12.80 -14.65 6.66
N LYS A 710 -12.06 -15.56 7.29
CA LYS A 710 -11.72 -15.50 8.71
C LYS A 710 -10.20 -15.39 8.87
N THR A 711 -9.77 -14.52 9.76
CA THR A 711 -8.38 -14.38 10.16
C THR A 711 -8.27 -14.44 11.67
N TYR A 712 -7.20 -15.04 12.15
CA TYR A 712 -6.86 -15.02 13.57
C TYR A 712 -5.35 -14.99 13.76
N GLY A 713 -4.95 -14.53 14.92
CA GLY A 713 -3.54 -14.46 15.24
C GLY A 713 -3.30 -14.00 16.65
N PHE A 714 -2.03 -13.99 17.02
CA PHE A 714 -1.57 -13.42 18.27
C PHE A 714 -0.24 -12.71 18.07
N SER A 715 0.07 -11.82 19.00
CA SER A 715 1.37 -11.20 19.10
C SER A 715 1.87 -11.25 20.55
N LEU A 716 3.18 -11.40 20.72
CA LEU A 716 3.86 -11.35 22.01
C LEU A 716 5.10 -10.47 21.87
N GLY A 717 5.19 -9.43 22.68
CA GLY A 717 6.31 -8.53 22.78
C GLY A 717 6.93 -8.55 24.19
N LEU A 718 8.24 -8.59 24.23
CA LEU A 718 9.05 -8.57 25.46
C LEU A 718 10.05 -7.43 25.35
N THR A 719 10.18 -6.63 26.40
CA THR A 719 11.26 -5.66 26.54
C THR A 719 11.88 -5.84 27.92
N TYR A 720 13.17 -6.14 27.96
CA TYR A 720 13.89 -6.35 29.20
C TYR A 720 15.08 -5.38 29.30
N ASN A 721 15.01 -4.50 30.30
CA ASN A 721 16.10 -3.59 30.65
C ASN A 721 16.92 -4.21 31.79
N PHE A 722 18.15 -4.56 31.50
CA PHE A 722 19.01 -5.22 32.44
C PHE A 722 20.38 -4.56 32.43
N LEU A 723 21.08 -4.61 33.53
CA LEU A 723 22.33 -3.89 33.76
C LEU A 723 22.16 -2.39 33.37
N GLU A 724 23.16 -1.58 33.55
CA GLU A 724 23.06 -0.16 33.19
C GLU A 724 23.10 0.02 31.64
N GLY A 725 22.01 0.51 31.06
CA GLY A 725 21.89 0.87 29.63
C GLY A 725 21.74 -0.27 28.65
N PHE A 726 21.59 -1.55 29.09
CA PHE A 726 21.22 -2.63 28.17
C PHE A 726 19.71 -2.78 28.05
N THR A 727 19.25 -2.94 26.80
CA THR A 727 17.85 -3.24 26.49
C THR A 727 17.79 -4.40 25.50
N ALA A 728 17.18 -5.50 25.91
CA ALA A 728 16.80 -6.59 25.01
C ALA A 728 15.31 -6.45 24.65
N LYS A 729 14.99 -6.53 23.37
CA LYS A 729 13.61 -6.58 22.86
C LYS A 729 13.45 -7.83 22.02
N ALA A 730 12.31 -8.49 22.15
CA ALA A 730 11.92 -9.58 21.27
C ALA A 730 10.41 -9.50 21.04
N ASN A 731 9.96 -9.77 19.82
CA ASN A 731 8.56 -9.97 19.56
C ASN A 731 8.33 -11.06 18.52
N THR A 732 7.16 -11.68 18.61
CA THR A 732 6.68 -12.60 17.61
C THR A 732 5.23 -12.28 17.27
N THR A 733 4.91 -12.43 15.99
CA THR A 733 3.53 -12.26 15.48
C THR A 733 3.16 -13.51 14.70
N TYR A 734 1.99 -14.06 15.00
CA TYR A 734 1.35 -15.12 14.25
C TYR A 734 0.06 -14.59 13.63
N SER A 735 -0.12 -14.79 12.32
CA SER A 735 -1.33 -14.40 11.58
C SER A 735 -1.69 -15.51 10.61
N LYS A 736 -2.94 -15.95 10.63
CA LYS A 736 -3.42 -17.00 9.74
C LYS A 736 -4.74 -16.62 9.11
N LEU A 737 -4.83 -16.87 7.81
CA LEU A 737 -6.08 -16.88 7.07
C LEU A 737 -6.69 -18.26 7.15
N GLU A 738 -7.94 -18.34 7.60
CA GLU A 738 -8.77 -19.52 7.48
C GLU A 738 -9.77 -19.28 6.35
N ASN A 739 -9.48 -19.81 5.19
CA ASN A 739 -10.41 -19.78 4.07
C ASN A 739 -11.27 -21.04 4.11
N ILE A 740 -12.42 -20.95 4.79
CA ILE A 740 -13.29 -22.11 5.05
C ILE A 740 -13.95 -22.59 3.77
N GLU A 741 -14.19 -21.74 2.80
CA GLU A 741 -14.77 -22.09 1.52
C GLU A 741 -14.52 -20.97 0.50
N ASN A 742 -13.48 -21.11 -0.31
CA ASN A 742 -13.36 -20.28 -1.51
C ASN A 742 -14.35 -20.81 -2.56
N LYS A 743 -15.64 -20.52 -2.38
CA LYS A 743 -16.72 -20.99 -3.25
C LYS A 743 -16.75 -20.29 -4.59
N ASP A 744 -16.13 -19.13 -4.68
CA ASP A 744 -16.20 -18.27 -5.86
C ASP A 744 -14.88 -18.14 -6.62
N GLY A 745 -13.76 -18.68 -6.08
CA GLY A 745 -12.44 -18.65 -6.73
C GLY A 745 -11.80 -17.26 -6.81
N LEU A 746 -12.34 -16.26 -6.12
CA LEU A 746 -11.74 -14.92 -6.08
C LEU A 746 -10.52 -14.91 -5.16
N GLU A 747 -9.47 -14.21 -5.58
CA GLU A 747 -8.26 -14.04 -4.79
C GLU A 747 -8.54 -13.17 -3.56
N ASP A 748 -8.05 -13.59 -2.40
CA ASP A 748 -8.18 -12.84 -1.15
C ASP A 748 -6.96 -11.92 -0.89
N GLY A 749 -5.81 -12.20 -1.49
CA GLY A 749 -4.60 -11.39 -1.39
C GLY A 749 -4.11 -11.26 0.07
N PHE A 750 -4.14 -12.32 0.86
CA PHE A 750 -3.70 -12.30 2.25
C PHE A 750 -2.24 -11.90 2.39
N ASN A 751 -1.35 -12.40 1.52
CA ASN A 751 0.04 -11.97 1.30
C ASN A 751 0.85 -11.74 2.58
N THR A 752 0.66 -12.58 3.58
CA THR A 752 1.23 -12.37 4.91
C THR A 752 1.86 -13.66 5.40
N PRO A 753 3.13 -13.61 5.87
CA PRO A 753 3.75 -14.76 6.50
C PRO A 753 2.99 -15.12 7.78
N ASN A 754 2.81 -16.43 8.04
CA ASN A 754 2.14 -16.87 9.26
C ASN A 754 2.94 -16.47 10.51
N TRP A 755 4.27 -16.54 10.45
CA TRP A 755 5.14 -16.20 11.55
C TRP A 755 6.13 -15.11 11.19
N MET A 756 6.29 -14.14 12.07
CA MET A 756 7.33 -13.13 12.05
C MET A 756 7.96 -13.04 13.44
N VAL A 757 9.28 -12.95 13.49
CA VAL A 757 10.05 -12.81 14.73
C VAL A 757 11.05 -11.69 14.57
N ASN A 758 11.09 -10.78 15.55
CA ASN A 758 12.09 -9.73 15.65
C ASN A 758 12.74 -9.82 17.03
N ALA A 759 14.05 -9.62 17.09
CA ALA A 759 14.80 -9.50 18.33
C ALA A 759 15.86 -8.41 18.19
N SER A 760 16.17 -7.72 19.25
CA SER A 760 17.28 -6.76 19.28
C SER A 760 17.93 -6.66 20.65
N LEU A 761 19.22 -6.36 20.63
CA LEU A 761 20.00 -6.05 21.82
C LEU A 761 20.66 -4.69 21.60
N SER A 762 20.35 -3.74 22.47
CA SER A 762 20.90 -2.39 22.43
C SER A 762 21.66 -2.09 23.69
N LYS A 763 22.75 -1.36 23.58
CA LYS A 763 23.52 -0.81 24.71
C LYS A 763 23.77 0.67 24.46
N GLU A 764 23.22 1.50 25.33
CA GLU A 764 23.54 2.92 25.38
C GLU A 764 24.83 3.12 26.19
N ASN A 765 25.71 3.98 25.71
CA ASN A 765 27.03 4.23 26.32
C ASN A 765 27.82 2.95 26.53
N LEU A 766 27.94 2.09 25.50
CA LEU A 766 28.79 0.89 25.54
C LEU A 766 30.22 1.26 25.93
N PHE A 767 30.73 2.35 25.36
CA PHE A 767 31.87 3.14 25.79
C PHE A 767 31.43 4.60 25.90
N LYS A 768 32.27 5.52 26.39
CA LYS A 768 31.90 6.94 26.45
C LYS A 768 31.38 7.43 25.08
N ASN A 769 30.13 7.87 25.06
CA ASN A 769 29.43 8.41 23.88
C ASN A 769 29.21 7.41 22.73
N ILE A 770 29.37 6.12 22.91
CA ILE A 770 29.09 5.09 21.88
C ILE A 770 27.86 4.30 22.27
N ASP A 771 26.85 4.30 21.38
CA ASP A 771 25.71 3.38 21.47
C ASP A 771 25.90 2.26 20.42
N ALA A 772 25.45 1.06 20.74
CA ALA A 772 25.47 -0.07 19.81
C ALA A 772 24.16 -0.85 19.87
N THR A 773 23.71 -1.32 18.72
CA THR A 773 22.53 -2.18 18.60
C THR A 773 22.77 -3.24 17.54
N ILE A 774 22.34 -4.46 17.84
CA ILE A 774 22.20 -5.55 16.89
C ILE A 774 20.73 -5.96 16.84
N GLY A 775 20.20 -6.16 15.65
CA GLY A 775 18.83 -6.59 15.39
C GLY A 775 18.79 -7.84 14.53
N TYR A 776 17.81 -8.69 14.78
CA TYR A 776 17.50 -9.90 14.06
C TYR A 776 16.03 -9.88 13.64
N LYS A 777 15.75 -10.22 12.39
CA LYS A 777 14.41 -10.38 11.84
C LYS A 777 14.34 -11.69 11.09
N TRP A 778 13.25 -12.43 11.30
CA TRP A 778 12.93 -13.63 10.56
C TRP A 778 11.43 -13.67 10.22
N GLN A 779 11.09 -14.17 9.03
CA GLN A 779 9.73 -14.53 8.67
C GLN A 779 9.71 -15.84 7.89
N ASN A 780 8.62 -16.61 8.04
CA ASN A 780 8.47 -17.83 7.27
C ASN A 780 7.99 -17.55 5.84
N SER A 781 8.10 -18.55 4.98
CA SER A 781 7.56 -18.52 3.63
C SER A 781 6.05 -18.32 3.61
N TYR A 782 5.54 -17.69 2.57
CA TYR A 782 4.11 -17.47 2.36
C TYR A 782 3.77 -17.36 0.88
N TYR A 783 2.50 -17.54 0.54
CA TYR A 783 2.02 -17.39 -0.83
C TYR A 783 1.63 -15.94 -1.11
N TRP A 784 2.20 -15.38 -2.18
CA TRP A 784 1.90 -14.04 -2.68
C TRP A 784 0.92 -14.12 -3.84
N GLN A 785 -0.12 -13.27 -3.82
CA GLN A 785 -1.10 -13.11 -4.90
C GLN A 785 -1.12 -11.65 -5.35
N SER A 786 -0.88 -11.43 -6.64
CA SER A 786 -1.00 -10.12 -7.26
C SER A 786 -1.29 -10.26 -8.75
N PHE A 787 -1.65 -9.15 -9.40
CA PHE A 787 -1.85 -9.16 -10.85
C PHE A 787 -0.56 -9.30 -11.65
N LEU A 788 0.59 -8.99 -11.06
CA LEU A 788 1.87 -9.14 -11.73
C LEU A 788 2.27 -10.61 -11.76
N ALA A 789 2.24 -11.25 -10.61
CA ALA A 789 2.59 -12.66 -10.46
C ALA A 789 2.02 -13.26 -9.16
N ASN A 790 1.81 -14.57 -9.16
CA ASN A 790 1.44 -15.36 -7.99
C ASN A 790 2.52 -16.40 -7.75
N GLY A 791 2.92 -16.61 -6.50
CA GLY A 791 3.95 -17.59 -6.17
C GLY A 791 4.35 -17.57 -4.71
N ASN A 792 5.23 -18.49 -4.34
CA ASN A 792 5.77 -18.57 -3.00
C ASN A 792 6.91 -17.55 -2.82
N VAL A 793 6.83 -16.80 -1.74
CA VAL A 793 7.93 -16.00 -1.20
C VAL A 793 8.62 -16.84 -0.15
N ASP A 794 9.92 -17.07 -0.31
CA ASP A 794 10.70 -17.88 0.63
C ASP A 794 10.84 -17.21 1.99
N SER A 795 11.12 -18.02 3.01
CA SER A 795 11.50 -17.53 4.32
C SER A 795 12.83 -16.77 4.22
N PHE A 796 12.96 -15.69 4.96
CA PHE A 796 14.21 -14.98 5.02
C PHE A 796 14.60 -14.56 6.44
N THR A 797 15.89 -14.36 6.62
CA THR A 797 16.51 -13.82 7.82
C THR A 797 17.27 -12.56 7.47
N ASN A 798 17.14 -11.53 8.31
CA ASN A 798 17.93 -10.30 8.20
C ASN A 798 18.58 -9.98 9.54
N ILE A 799 19.86 -9.59 9.51
CA ILE A 799 20.62 -9.13 10.68
C ILE A 799 21.10 -7.72 10.38
N ASN A 800 20.72 -6.80 11.26
CA ASN A 800 21.09 -5.39 11.18
C ASN A 800 21.94 -5.03 12.39
N ALA A 801 22.97 -4.21 12.20
CA ALA A 801 23.79 -3.68 13.28
C ALA A 801 24.00 -2.18 13.11
N GLN A 802 24.11 -1.48 14.24
CA GLN A 802 24.38 -0.05 14.30
C GLN A 802 25.38 0.26 15.39
N ILE A 803 26.31 1.12 15.10
CA ILE A 803 27.18 1.79 16.07
C ILE A 803 26.99 3.28 15.87
N ALA A 804 26.67 4.01 16.93
CA ALA A 804 26.47 5.44 16.91
C ALA A 804 27.44 6.12 17.88
N TYR A 805 28.21 7.10 17.39
CA TYR A 805 29.11 7.91 18.22
C TYR A 805 28.53 9.32 18.41
N LYS A 806 28.39 9.76 19.66
CA LYS A 806 27.88 11.09 20.02
C LYS A 806 29.01 12.06 20.24
N ILE A 807 29.11 13.06 19.39
CA ILE A 807 30.04 14.17 19.58
C ILE A 807 29.27 15.31 20.27
N THR A 808 29.66 15.66 21.48
CA THR A 808 29.14 16.86 22.17
C THR A 808 30.13 17.99 21.95
N THR A 809 29.80 18.94 21.11
CA THR A 809 30.57 20.18 20.97
C THR A 809 30.14 21.15 22.07
N LEU A 810 31.09 21.79 22.73
CA LEU A 810 30.85 22.88 23.68
C LEU A 810 30.01 24.00 23.04
N ASP A 811 29.06 24.53 23.80
CA ASP A 811 28.11 25.58 23.41
C ASP A 811 28.72 26.67 22.51
N THR A 812 28.46 26.64 21.23
CA THR A 812 28.59 27.82 20.39
C THR A 812 27.27 28.59 20.47
N LYS A 813 27.19 29.55 21.35
CA LYS A 813 26.14 30.57 21.31
C LYS A 813 26.30 31.34 20.02
N ILE A 814 25.53 31.03 18.99
CA ILE A 814 25.34 31.95 17.87
C ILE A 814 24.40 33.05 18.38
N LYS A 815 24.96 34.23 18.60
CA LYS A 815 24.21 35.43 18.88
C LYS A 815 23.51 35.96 17.67
#